data_ec690cb0d77d0ee2966dd4c03a5ae75e
#
_entry.id   ec690cb0d77d0ee2966dd4c03a5ae75e
#
_cell.length_a   1.000
_cell.length_b   1.000
_cell.length_c   1.000
_cell.angle_alpha   90.00
_cell.angle_beta   90.00
_cell.angle_gamma   90.00
#
_symmetry.space_group_name_H-M   'P 1'
#
loop_
_entity.id
_entity.type
_entity.pdbx_description
1 polymer ?
#
loop_
_entity_poly.entity_id
_entity_poly.type
_entity_poly.pdbx_seq_one_letter_code
_entity_poly.pdbx_strand_id
1 'polypeptide(L)'
;MKKYLLIYALLTTCLSAWCQPKDYEWNTPSKNSSESMPCGGGDVGMNVWMEDGDILFYLSRSGSFDENNTLLKAGRFRISLSPNMDMNYFRQILHLNEGYVELTDGVISIQFWADVEKPVVHVDMTTKREALNIAVTYENWRTRDITMTKREAFQSSYKFSAPKGLLTHHDSIVAADRVLTFMHCNGEKTIFDATVTQQKMDAVKEKLHNPLKDLVFGGRMKGDGFVLMDEVTGRYASSDYKGWMYVTERPRKNANLQITLANRQGNVDAWSAQLSSVERTVRHDYDRRNTRRWWQRFWKRSYLESTGDAEQLTRNYTLFRYMLACNAKGQWPTKFNGGLFTFDPEYVNQEEEYQLSPDFRNWGGGVHTAQNQRLVYWPMLKNGDFDLLRPQLDFYLNIYKNAEERSRLYWGHEGACLTEQIENYGLPCYPEYGTKRPTGFDPGMERNAWLEYEWDTCLEFCMMALEAHRYNGMDISAYIPMIRSCLRFFDEHYQYLANQRGAKKLDGNGKLVLYPGSGGETFKGAYNSTSTIAALRSVTQALIDYENGTGRNNQADVDYLRGLLTRLPDITIRHGMIQPAILWERVQNTEPTQLYPVFPWRMYGVGRPDIDIARNTYLNDSLAVKFRSHVGWKQDVIWAACLGLTDEAEALITKKMADGPYRFPAFWGPGFDWSPDHNWGGSGMIGMQEMLLQETGSKIYIFPAWPRKWDVRFKLCASRGTTVEAEMKDGHVVNVKVIPQERQQDVVLP
;
A
#
# COMPACT_ATOMS: atom_id res chain seq x y z
N MET A 1 -41.10 30.15 23.56
CA MET A 1 -39.67 29.86 23.70
C MET A 1 -39.33 28.37 23.97
N LYS A 2 -40.06 27.62 24.84
CA LYS A 2 -39.74 26.22 25.11
C LYS A 2 -39.95 25.21 23.94
N LYS A 3 -40.86 25.48 22.98
CA LYS A 3 -41.09 24.59 21.83
C LYS A 3 -40.01 24.69 20.75
N TYR A 4 -39.33 25.83 20.60
CA TYR A 4 -38.27 25.98 19.63
C TYR A 4 -36.94 25.39 20.10
N LEU A 5 -36.69 25.31 21.42
CA LEU A 5 -35.50 24.64 21.99
C LEU A 5 -35.54 23.11 21.80
N LEU A 6 -36.74 22.50 21.80
CA LEU A 6 -36.85 21.05 21.57
C LEU A 6 -36.60 20.64 20.11
N ILE A 7 -36.98 21.49 19.16
CA ILE A 7 -36.76 21.24 17.73
C ILE A 7 -35.26 21.39 17.37
N TYR A 8 -34.56 22.36 18.00
CA TYR A 8 -33.12 22.53 17.82
C TYR A 8 -32.31 21.38 18.44
N ALA A 9 -32.75 20.84 19.58
CA ALA A 9 -32.10 19.70 20.24
C ALA A 9 -32.32 18.37 19.46
N LEU A 10 -33.47 18.20 18.80
CA LEU A 10 -33.73 17.03 17.95
C LEU A 10 -32.97 17.08 16.59
N LEU A 11 -32.78 18.25 16.02
CA LEU A 11 -31.98 18.44 14.79
C LEU A 11 -30.49 18.23 15.04
N THR A 12 -29.96 18.58 16.23
CA THR A 12 -28.53 18.35 16.56
C THR A 12 -28.23 16.91 16.93
N THR A 13 -29.19 16.12 17.37
CA THR A 13 -29.00 14.69 17.69
C THR A 13 -29.08 13.78 16.44
N CYS A 14 -29.78 14.18 15.40
CA CYS A 14 -29.80 13.44 14.13
C CYS A 14 -28.49 13.57 13.33
N LEU A 15 -27.72 14.65 13.51
CA LEU A 15 -26.45 14.86 12.80
C LEU A 15 -25.28 14.01 13.33
N SER A 16 -25.40 13.40 14.50
CA SER A 16 -24.34 12.57 15.10
C SER A 16 -24.43 11.06 14.78
N ALA A 17 -25.53 10.59 14.20
CA ALA A 17 -25.74 9.18 13.93
C ALA A 17 -25.10 8.67 12.61
N TRP A 18 -24.65 9.58 11.75
CA TRP A 18 -24.17 9.26 10.38
C TRP A 18 -22.66 9.10 10.24
N CYS A 19 -21.88 9.24 11.28
CA CYS A 19 -20.41 9.26 11.22
C CYS A 19 -19.73 7.92 11.52
N GLN A 20 -20.45 6.83 11.61
CA GLN A 20 -19.88 5.51 11.88
C GLN A 20 -20.02 4.61 10.65
N PRO A 21 -18.94 3.94 10.22
CA PRO A 21 -19.04 2.99 9.14
C PRO A 21 -20.00 1.86 9.53
N LYS A 22 -20.83 1.44 8.59
CA LYS A 22 -21.71 0.29 8.76
C LYS A 22 -20.87 -0.98 8.83
N ASP A 23 -21.20 -1.87 9.74
CA ASP A 23 -20.61 -3.20 9.81
C ASP A 23 -20.87 -3.97 8.51
N TYR A 24 -19.95 -4.89 8.18
CA TYR A 24 -20.08 -5.74 7.01
C TYR A 24 -20.29 -7.19 7.45
N GLU A 25 -21.39 -7.82 7.01
CA GLU A 25 -21.88 -9.07 7.56
C GLU A 25 -22.14 -10.14 6.50
N TRP A 26 -21.82 -11.38 6.85
CA TRP A 26 -22.22 -12.60 6.15
C TRP A 26 -23.04 -13.50 7.07
N ASN A 27 -24.03 -14.20 6.51
CA ASN A 27 -24.90 -15.11 7.23
C ASN A 27 -24.72 -16.59 6.80
N THR A 28 -23.66 -16.90 6.07
CA THR A 28 -23.30 -18.26 5.67
C THR A 28 -21.82 -18.48 5.88
N PRO A 29 -21.37 -19.74 6.15
CA PRO A 29 -19.94 -20.09 6.16
C PRO A 29 -19.29 -19.84 4.79
N SER A 30 -17.98 -19.84 4.77
CA SER A 30 -17.14 -19.71 3.57
C SER A 30 -16.90 -21.09 2.95
N LYS A 31 -16.53 -21.10 1.67
CA LYS A 31 -16.17 -22.33 0.96
C LYS A 31 -14.68 -22.67 1.07
N ASN A 32 -13.84 -21.64 1.20
CA ASN A 32 -12.39 -21.74 1.29
C ASN A 32 -11.79 -20.37 1.67
N SER A 33 -10.47 -20.26 1.70
CA SER A 33 -9.75 -19.04 2.10
C SER A 33 -9.97 -17.82 1.20
N SER A 34 -10.40 -17.99 -0.06
CA SER A 34 -10.72 -16.87 -0.95
C SER A 34 -12.01 -16.13 -0.52
N GLU A 35 -12.82 -16.78 0.29
CA GLU A 35 -14.01 -16.18 0.91
C GLU A 35 -13.73 -15.68 2.34
N SER A 36 -12.45 -15.44 2.68
CA SER A 36 -12.07 -14.91 3.99
C SER A 36 -12.41 -13.43 4.16
N MET A 37 -12.64 -13.06 5.41
CA MET A 37 -12.87 -11.67 5.84
C MET A 37 -11.56 -11.10 6.41
N PRO A 38 -11.06 -9.95 5.92
CA PRO A 38 -9.86 -9.33 6.46
C PRO A 38 -10.10 -8.81 7.87
N CYS A 39 -9.13 -9.02 8.75
CA CYS A 39 -9.08 -8.49 10.10
C CYS A 39 -7.66 -8.05 10.43
N GLY A 40 -7.45 -6.93 11.11
CA GLY A 40 -6.10 -6.52 11.42
C GLY A 40 -6.00 -5.21 12.20
N GLY A 41 -4.76 -4.79 12.41
CA GLY A 41 -4.42 -3.55 13.09
C GLY A 41 -2.91 -3.46 13.37
N GLY A 42 -2.41 -2.24 13.58
CA GLY A 42 -0.99 -2.02 13.83
C GLY A 42 -0.12 -2.33 12.61
N ASP A 43 0.41 -3.52 12.53
CA ASP A 43 1.18 -4.06 11.40
C ASP A 43 0.87 -5.55 11.13
N VAL A 44 -0.28 -6.00 11.65
CA VAL A 44 -0.72 -7.40 11.58
C VAL A 44 -2.02 -7.51 10.79
N GLY A 45 -2.10 -8.49 9.90
CA GLY A 45 -3.28 -8.84 9.13
C GLY A 45 -3.65 -10.32 9.29
N MET A 46 -4.94 -10.60 9.28
CA MET A 46 -5.53 -11.92 9.30
C MET A 46 -6.58 -12.05 8.20
N ASN A 47 -6.60 -13.20 7.54
CA ASN A 47 -7.73 -13.64 6.73
C ASN A 47 -8.53 -14.62 7.59
N VAL A 48 -9.76 -14.29 7.97
CA VAL A 48 -10.59 -15.11 8.87
C VAL A 48 -11.77 -15.71 8.09
N TRP A 49 -11.97 -17.02 8.20
CA TRP A 49 -13.12 -17.70 7.55
C TRP A 49 -13.58 -18.90 8.36
N MET A 50 -14.78 -19.38 8.08
CA MET A 50 -15.32 -20.62 8.63
C MET A 50 -15.62 -21.58 7.50
N GLU A 51 -15.09 -22.80 7.58
CA GLU A 51 -15.19 -23.87 6.58
C GLU A 51 -15.37 -25.19 7.30
N ASP A 52 -16.34 -26.01 6.86
CA ASP A 52 -16.63 -27.36 7.39
C ASP A 52 -16.78 -27.45 8.93
N GLY A 53 -17.26 -26.37 9.54
CA GLY A 53 -17.46 -26.26 10.99
C GLY A 53 -16.25 -25.81 11.78
N ASP A 54 -15.07 -25.70 11.17
CA ASP A 54 -13.87 -25.13 11.77
C ASP A 54 -13.73 -23.64 11.43
N ILE A 55 -13.16 -22.86 12.34
CA ILE A 55 -12.78 -21.48 12.10
C ILE A 55 -11.28 -21.46 11.78
N LEU A 56 -10.93 -20.93 10.61
CA LEU A 56 -9.55 -20.83 10.16
C LEU A 56 -9.12 -19.37 10.02
N PHE A 57 -7.83 -19.13 10.24
CA PHE A 57 -7.27 -17.84 9.87
C PHE A 57 -5.80 -17.95 9.48
N TYR A 58 -5.42 -17.24 8.42
CA TYR A 58 -4.03 -16.91 8.11
C TYR A 58 -3.59 -15.74 8.96
N LEU A 59 -2.32 -15.75 9.37
CA LEU A 59 -1.70 -14.66 10.10
C LEU A 59 -0.51 -14.13 9.30
N SER A 60 -0.49 -12.82 9.08
CA SER A 60 0.56 -12.11 8.37
C SER A 60 1.04 -10.92 9.18
N ARG A 61 2.33 -10.61 9.09
CA ARG A 61 2.90 -9.40 9.67
C ARG A 61 3.80 -8.68 8.67
N SER A 62 3.72 -7.37 8.65
CA SER A 62 4.61 -6.52 7.84
C SER A 62 6.07 -6.75 8.22
N GLY A 63 6.95 -6.94 7.21
CA GLY A 63 8.38 -7.12 7.42
C GLY A 63 8.85 -8.55 7.69
N SER A 64 7.99 -9.56 7.51
CA SER A 64 8.37 -10.98 7.66
C SER A 64 9.00 -11.52 6.36
N PHE A 65 10.19 -11.02 6.01
CA PHE A 65 10.90 -11.38 4.77
C PHE A 65 11.92 -12.49 5.02
N ASP A 66 11.84 -13.58 4.24
CA ASP A 66 12.83 -14.66 4.27
C ASP A 66 14.16 -14.28 3.61
N GLU A 67 15.12 -15.20 3.60
CA GLU A 67 16.45 -15.05 2.99
C GLU A 67 16.40 -14.76 1.47
N ASN A 68 15.31 -15.17 0.81
CA ASN A 68 15.05 -14.92 -0.61
C ASN A 68 14.20 -13.66 -0.84
N ASN A 69 13.90 -12.92 0.24
CA ASN A 69 13.06 -11.74 0.25
C ASN A 69 11.58 -12.03 -0.12
N THR A 70 11.08 -13.21 0.25
CA THR A 70 9.66 -13.55 0.20
C THR A 70 8.97 -13.03 1.45
N LEU A 71 7.81 -12.39 1.31
CA LEU A 71 6.99 -11.99 2.46
C LEU A 71 6.17 -13.19 2.94
N LEU A 72 6.63 -13.86 4.00
CA LEU A 72 6.02 -15.06 4.53
C LEU A 72 4.86 -14.77 5.48
N LYS A 73 3.86 -15.66 5.47
CA LYS A 73 2.84 -15.71 6.53
C LYS A 73 3.44 -16.34 7.80
N ALA A 74 2.93 -15.93 8.95
CA ALA A 74 3.30 -16.51 10.24
C ALA A 74 2.68 -17.90 10.49
N GLY A 75 1.83 -18.39 9.59
CA GLY A 75 1.17 -19.68 9.64
C GLY A 75 -0.34 -19.59 9.48
N ARG A 76 -1.02 -20.72 9.58
CA ARG A 76 -2.47 -20.84 9.63
C ARG A 76 -2.87 -21.42 10.98
N PHE A 77 -3.98 -20.96 11.51
CA PHE A 77 -4.57 -21.45 12.74
C PHE A 77 -5.97 -21.98 12.45
N ARG A 78 -6.29 -23.10 13.09
CA ARG A 78 -7.60 -23.75 13.01
C ARG A 78 -8.18 -23.85 14.42
N ILE A 79 -9.43 -23.44 14.59
CA ILE A 79 -10.16 -23.51 15.87
C ILE A 79 -11.37 -24.41 15.65
N SER A 80 -11.43 -25.52 16.40
CA SER A 80 -12.54 -26.46 16.42
C SER A 80 -13.26 -26.37 17.76
N LEU A 81 -14.58 -26.34 17.76
CA LEU A 81 -15.43 -26.17 18.92
C LEU A 81 -16.29 -27.41 19.13
N SER A 82 -16.50 -27.81 20.39
CA SER A 82 -17.47 -28.86 20.75
C SER A 82 -18.26 -28.48 22.01
N PRO A 83 -19.59 -28.28 21.91
CA PRO A 83 -20.39 -28.30 20.67
C PRO A 83 -20.03 -27.18 19.70
N ASN A 84 -20.32 -27.40 18.41
CA ASN A 84 -20.08 -26.43 17.35
C ASN A 84 -21.18 -25.35 17.33
N MET A 85 -20.97 -24.27 16.57
CA MET A 85 -21.98 -23.24 16.31
C MET A 85 -23.17 -23.80 15.55
N ASP A 86 -24.36 -23.27 15.81
CA ASP A 86 -25.57 -23.58 15.03
C ASP A 86 -25.55 -22.80 13.71
N MET A 87 -25.31 -23.50 12.60
CA MET A 87 -25.17 -22.89 11.26
C MET A 87 -26.46 -22.23 10.76
N ASN A 88 -27.63 -22.52 11.35
CA ASN A 88 -28.88 -21.83 11.00
C ASN A 88 -28.92 -20.37 11.50
N TYR A 89 -28.10 -20.04 12.48
CA TYR A 89 -27.99 -18.69 13.07
C TYR A 89 -26.61 -18.09 12.87
N PHE A 90 -25.77 -18.70 12.05
CA PHE A 90 -24.42 -18.26 11.80
C PHE A 90 -24.37 -16.86 11.22
N ARG A 91 -23.47 -16.04 11.77
CA ARG A 91 -23.06 -14.74 11.22
C ARG A 91 -21.57 -14.55 11.40
N GLN A 92 -20.96 -13.95 10.38
CA GLN A 92 -19.58 -13.43 10.42
C GLN A 92 -19.63 -11.94 10.14
N ILE A 93 -19.12 -11.11 11.05
CA ILE A 93 -19.32 -9.67 11.05
C ILE A 93 -17.97 -8.98 11.20
N LEU A 94 -17.67 -8.06 10.28
CA LEU A 94 -16.58 -7.10 10.43
C LEU A 94 -17.13 -5.83 11.09
N HIS A 95 -16.81 -5.65 12.36
CA HIS A 95 -17.15 -4.47 13.14
C HIS A 95 -16.16 -3.33 12.85
N LEU A 96 -16.41 -2.59 11.78
CA LEU A 96 -15.49 -1.55 11.26
C LEU A 96 -15.17 -0.47 12.29
N ASN A 97 -16.18 -0.01 13.04
CA ASN A 97 -15.99 1.06 14.00
C ASN A 97 -15.13 0.66 15.22
N GLU A 98 -14.95 -0.64 15.43
CA GLU A 98 -14.18 -1.19 16.55
C GLU A 98 -12.97 -2.03 16.11
N GLY A 99 -12.87 -2.35 14.81
CA GLY A 99 -11.73 -3.01 14.18
C GLY A 99 -11.57 -4.48 14.57
N TYR A 100 -12.66 -5.27 14.60
CA TYR A 100 -12.59 -6.70 14.86
C TYR A 100 -13.58 -7.49 14.01
N VAL A 101 -13.28 -8.78 13.83
CA VAL A 101 -14.19 -9.74 13.19
C VAL A 101 -14.82 -10.63 14.26
N GLU A 102 -16.13 -10.82 14.20
CA GLU A 102 -16.87 -11.73 15.05
C GLU A 102 -17.52 -12.84 14.21
N LEU A 103 -17.38 -14.10 14.68
CA LEU A 103 -18.19 -15.23 14.23
C LEU A 103 -19.13 -15.62 15.36
N THR A 104 -20.43 -15.72 15.08
CA THR A 104 -21.42 -16.00 16.12
C THR A 104 -22.65 -16.69 15.58
N ASP A 105 -23.31 -17.50 16.43
CA ASP A 105 -24.67 -18.02 16.25
C ASP A 105 -25.67 -17.38 17.24
N GLY A 106 -25.25 -16.28 17.90
CA GLY A 106 -26.04 -15.62 18.94
C GLY A 106 -25.84 -16.21 20.33
N VAL A 107 -25.28 -17.42 20.44
CA VAL A 107 -24.94 -18.13 21.68
C VAL A 107 -23.46 -18.22 21.92
N ILE A 108 -22.71 -18.70 20.92
CA ILE A 108 -21.27 -18.71 20.86
C ILE A 108 -20.82 -17.43 20.13
N SER A 109 -19.78 -16.79 20.63
CA SER A 109 -19.15 -15.63 19.99
C SER A 109 -17.63 -15.81 20.02
N ILE A 110 -17.00 -15.72 18.86
CA ILE A 110 -15.55 -15.77 18.67
C ILE A 110 -15.11 -14.48 18.01
N GLN A 111 -14.31 -13.68 18.71
CA GLN A 111 -13.89 -12.35 18.26
C GLN A 111 -12.38 -12.31 17.99
N PHE A 112 -12.01 -11.91 16.77
CA PHE A 112 -10.65 -11.74 16.32
C PHE A 112 -10.28 -10.28 16.28
N TRP A 113 -9.21 -9.88 16.94
CA TRP A 113 -8.71 -8.50 16.89
C TRP A 113 -7.20 -8.44 17.04
N ALA A 114 -6.58 -7.48 16.36
CA ALA A 114 -5.17 -7.15 16.50
C ALA A 114 -5.03 -5.85 17.32
N ASP A 115 -4.12 -5.83 18.28
CA ASP A 115 -3.77 -4.60 19.00
C ASP A 115 -3.10 -3.61 18.04
N VAL A 116 -3.62 -2.38 17.98
CA VAL A 116 -3.09 -1.36 17.06
C VAL A 116 -1.74 -0.75 17.49
N GLU A 117 -1.34 -0.94 18.75
CA GLU A 117 -0.09 -0.40 19.29
C GLU A 117 0.97 -1.48 19.51
N LYS A 118 0.58 -2.75 19.56
CA LYS A 118 1.45 -3.90 19.82
C LYS A 118 1.22 -4.99 18.78
N PRO A 119 2.24 -5.72 18.36
CA PRO A 119 2.09 -6.84 17.42
C PRO A 119 1.50 -8.08 18.15
N VAL A 120 0.27 -7.96 18.61
CA VAL A 120 -0.44 -9.00 19.38
C VAL A 120 -1.83 -9.22 18.80
N VAL A 121 -2.15 -10.46 18.52
CA VAL A 121 -3.49 -10.92 18.13
C VAL A 121 -4.16 -11.57 19.34
N HIS A 122 -5.43 -11.29 19.50
CA HIS A 122 -6.30 -11.93 20.46
C HIS A 122 -7.48 -12.61 19.77
N VAL A 123 -7.84 -13.80 20.27
CA VAL A 123 -9.08 -14.48 19.90
C VAL A 123 -9.87 -14.70 21.19
N ASP A 124 -10.93 -13.93 21.35
CA ASP A 124 -11.80 -14.01 22.52
C ASP A 124 -12.98 -14.95 22.20
N MET A 125 -13.13 -16.01 22.97
CA MET A 125 -14.13 -17.04 22.78
C MET A 125 -15.07 -17.07 23.98
N THR A 126 -16.37 -16.94 23.73
CA THR A 126 -17.39 -16.91 24.78
C THR A 126 -18.62 -17.72 24.40
N THR A 127 -19.34 -18.26 25.40
CA THR A 127 -20.63 -18.92 25.21
C THR A 127 -21.62 -18.58 26.32
N LYS A 128 -22.89 -18.42 25.96
CA LYS A 128 -24.01 -18.16 26.89
C LYS A 128 -24.63 -19.43 27.44
N ARG A 129 -24.30 -20.60 26.89
CA ARG A 129 -24.88 -21.91 27.29
C ARG A 129 -23.82 -22.80 27.97
N GLU A 130 -23.67 -24.01 27.46
CA GLU A 130 -22.72 -24.99 27.96
C GLU A 130 -21.29 -24.55 27.70
N ALA A 131 -20.38 -24.97 28.55
CA ALA A 131 -18.95 -24.72 28.33
C ALA A 131 -18.45 -25.52 27.13
N LEU A 132 -17.55 -24.95 26.35
CA LEU A 132 -17.00 -25.49 25.13
C LEU A 132 -15.70 -26.25 25.39
N ASN A 133 -15.52 -27.39 24.76
CA ASN A 133 -14.18 -27.92 24.47
C ASN A 133 -13.63 -27.20 23.24
N ILE A 134 -12.45 -26.64 23.36
CA ILE A 134 -11.84 -25.85 22.31
C ILE A 134 -10.51 -26.48 21.93
N ALA A 135 -10.34 -26.77 20.65
CA ALA A 135 -9.05 -27.17 20.09
C ALA A 135 -8.52 -26.03 19.19
N VAL A 136 -7.24 -25.73 19.30
CA VAL A 136 -6.54 -24.77 18.45
C VAL A 136 -5.33 -25.47 17.85
N THR A 137 -5.28 -25.58 16.54
CA THR A 137 -4.15 -26.19 15.80
C THR A 137 -3.40 -25.07 15.07
N TYR A 138 -2.11 -24.92 15.36
CA TYR A 138 -1.20 -24.15 14.54
C TYR A 138 -0.71 -25.02 13.40
N GLU A 139 -0.92 -24.61 12.17
CA GLU A 139 -0.57 -25.33 10.96
C GLU A 139 0.56 -24.62 10.21
N ASN A 140 1.65 -25.34 9.92
CA ASN A 140 2.82 -24.82 9.21
C ASN A 140 3.20 -25.74 8.04
N TRP A 141 3.45 -25.15 6.87
CA TRP A 141 3.84 -25.85 5.62
C TRP A 141 5.34 -25.78 5.35
N ARG A 142 6.10 -24.97 6.10
CA ARG A 142 7.56 -24.83 5.98
C ARG A 142 8.28 -25.65 7.07
N THR A 143 8.01 -26.96 7.11
CA THR A 143 8.56 -27.87 8.15
C THR A 143 9.88 -28.52 7.76
N ARG A 144 10.37 -28.29 6.55
CA ARG A 144 11.65 -28.71 5.99
C ARG A 144 12.09 -27.73 4.92
N ASP A 145 13.38 -27.73 4.58
CA ASP A 145 13.88 -26.96 3.44
C ASP A 145 13.23 -27.45 2.15
N ILE A 146 12.75 -26.52 1.34
CA ILE A 146 12.04 -26.79 0.09
C ILE A 146 12.82 -26.18 -1.06
N THR A 147 13.12 -26.98 -2.08
CA THR A 147 13.65 -26.47 -3.34
C THR A 147 12.52 -25.81 -4.11
N MET A 148 12.65 -24.51 -4.37
CA MET A 148 11.67 -23.76 -5.13
C MET A 148 11.59 -24.25 -6.57
N THR A 149 10.37 -24.42 -7.06
CA THR A 149 10.10 -24.55 -8.49
C THR A 149 10.34 -23.23 -9.21
N LYS A 150 10.45 -23.27 -10.54
CA LYS A 150 10.59 -22.05 -11.34
C LYS A 150 9.42 -21.07 -11.12
N ARG A 151 8.20 -21.58 -10.90
CA ARG A 151 7.02 -20.77 -10.66
C ARG A 151 7.00 -20.17 -9.25
N GLU A 152 7.32 -20.97 -8.24
CA GLU A 152 7.41 -20.52 -6.85
C GLU A 152 8.44 -19.40 -6.67
N ALA A 153 9.54 -19.44 -7.42
CA ALA A 153 10.57 -18.41 -7.35
C ALA A 153 10.05 -16.99 -7.65
N PHE A 154 8.90 -16.83 -8.33
CA PHE A 154 8.26 -15.52 -8.54
C PHE A 154 7.82 -14.83 -7.25
N GLN A 155 7.61 -15.57 -6.16
CA GLN A 155 7.32 -14.99 -4.84
C GLN A 155 8.55 -14.34 -4.18
N SER A 156 9.76 -14.66 -4.65
CA SER A 156 11.05 -14.17 -4.15
C SER A 156 11.60 -13.04 -5.03
N SER A 157 12.66 -12.38 -4.56
CA SER A 157 13.38 -11.39 -5.33
C SER A 157 14.20 -11.97 -6.49
N TYR A 158 14.32 -13.29 -6.59
CA TYR A 158 14.91 -13.93 -7.77
C TYR A 158 13.96 -14.02 -8.97
N LYS A 159 12.65 -14.05 -8.75
CA LYS A 159 11.60 -14.15 -9.79
C LYS A 159 11.97 -15.20 -10.87
N PHE A 160 12.01 -14.78 -12.13
CA PHE A 160 12.32 -15.61 -13.29
C PHE A 160 13.82 -15.93 -13.49
N SER A 161 14.71 -15.39 -12.65
CA SER A 161 16.17 -15.59 -12.72
C SER A 161 16.73 -16.41 -11.56
N ALA A 162 15.89 -17.20 -10.90
CA ALA A 162 16.30 -18.01 -9.77
C ALA A 162 17.41 -19.02 -10.16
N PRO A 163 18.45 -19.17 -9.32
CA PRO A 163 19.46 -20.19 -9.51
C PRO A 163 18.84 -21.58 -9.34
N LYS A 164 19.45 -22.58 -10.03
CA LYS A 164 19.01 -23.97 -9.88
C LYS A 164 19.23 -24.44 -8.44
N GLY A 165 18.20 -25.02 -7.82
CA GLY A 165 18.25 -25.52 -6.46
C GLY A 165 18.12 -24.44 -5.39
N LEU A 166 17.50 -23.28 -5.73
CA LEU A 166 17.16 -22.27 -4.73
C LEU A 166 16.28 -22.90 -3.64
N LEU A 167 16.66 -22.68 -2.39
CA LEU A 167 15.95 -23.20 -1.22
C LEU A 167 15.17 -22.09 -0.52
N THR A 168 13.99 -22.41 -0.01
CA THR A 168 13.36 -21.71 1.12
C THR A 168 13.64 -22.53 2.37
N HIS A 169 14.19 -21.91 3.40
CA HIS A 169 14.50 -22.58 4.66
C HIS A 169 13.24 -22.88 5.47
N HIS A 170 13.34 -23.87 6.35
CA HIS A 170 12.24 -24.27 7.21
C HIS A 170 12.09 -23.35 8.42
N ASP A 171 10.88 -23.32 8.97
CA ASP A 171 10.60 -22.66 10.24
C ASP A 171 11.01 -23.57 11.42
N SER A 172 11.48 -22.96 12.49
CA SER A 172 11.71 -23.63 13.76
C SER A 172 10.47 -23.55 14.64
N ILE A 173 9.96 -24.71 15.06
CA ILE A 173 8.77 -24.79 15.90
C ILE A 173 9.16 -25.46 17.22
N VAL A 174 8.86 -24.79 18.35
CA VAL A 174 9.06 -25.31 19.70
C VAL A 174 7.70 -25.39 20.38
N ALA A 175 7.15 -26.58 20.42
CA ALA A 175 5.89 -26.87 21.09
C ALA A 175 6.17 -27.37 22.52
N ALA A 176 5.78 -26.59 23.51
CA ALA A 176 5.82 -26.94 24.92
C ALA A 176 4.39 -27.12 25.46
N ASP A 177 4.24 -27.67 26.66
CA ASP A 177 2.95 -28.02 27.26
C ASP A 177 1.86 -26.94 27.10
N ARG A 178 2.21 -25.66 27.34
CA ARG A 178 1.24 -24.54 27.35
C ARG A 178 1.59 -23.40 26.38
N VAL A 179 2.66 -23.55 25.64
CA VAL A 179 3.22 -22.47 24.81
C VAL A 179 3.77 -23.03 23.51
N LEU A 180 3.33 -22.48 22.41
CA LEU A 180 3.93 -22.72 21.08
C LEU A 180 4.76 -21.54 20.67
N THR A 181 6.02 -21.74 20.33
CA THR A 181 6.89 -20.73 19.70
C THR A 181 7.21 -21.17 18.27
N PHE A 182 7.04 -20.27 17.33
CA PHE A 182 7.31 -20.51 15.90
C PHE A 182 8.12 -19.36 15.34
N MET A 183 9.13 -19.64 14.51
CA MET A 183 10.00 -18.62 13.95
C MET A 183 10.65 -19.08 12.66
N HIS A 184 10.87 -18.12 11.78
CA HIS A 184 11.77 -18.21 10.64
C HIS A 184 13.06 -17.46 10.97
N CYS A 185 14.20 -17.99 10.52
CA CYS A 185 15.50 -17.39 10.76
C CYS A 185 16.27 -17.28 9.44
N ASN A 186 16.48 -16.06 8.98
CA ASN A 186 17.43 -15.82 7.89
C ASN A 186 18.85 -16.09 8.38
N GLY A 187 19.68 -16.63 7.51
CA GLY A 187 21.10 -16.75 7.80
C GLY A 187 21.86 -15.47 7.50
N GLU A 188 23.19 -15.58 7.58
CA GLU A 188 24.10 -14.48 7.21
C GLU A 188 24.02 -14.14 5.72
N LYS A 189 23.82 -15.13 4.84
CA LYS A 189 23.73 -14.96 3.39
C LYS A 189 22.29 -14.94 2.91
N THR A 190 21.96 -13.89 2.17
CA THR A 190 20.62 -13.63 1.64
C THR A 190 20.69 -13.21 0.17
N ILE A 191 19.55 -13.00 -0.47
CA ILE A 191 19.48 -12.44 -1.83
C ILE A 191 20.21 -11.08 -1.94
N PHE A 192 20.34 -10.33 -0.85
CA PHE A 192 21.11 -9.09 -0.84
C PHE A 192 22.56 -9.33 -1.29
N ASP A 193 23.23 -10.38 -0.78
CA ASP A 193 24.62 -10.70 -1.12
C ASP A 193 24.75 -11.02 -2.62
N ALA A 194 23.81 -11.82 -3.13
CA ALA A 194 23.78 -12.16 -4.56
C ALA A 194 23.56 -10.92 -5.43
N THR A 195 22.69 -9.99 -4.98
CA THR A 195 22.40 -8.72 -5.66
C THR A 195 23.60 -7.80 -5.68
N VAL A 196 24.27 -7.63 -4.53
CA VAL A 196 25.50 -6.81 -4.42
C VAL A 196 26.59 -7.32 -5.33
N THR A 197 26.85 -8.62 -5.34
CA THR A 197 27.85 -9.25 -6.21
C THR A 197 27.46 -9.14 -7.69
N GLN A 198 26.19 -9.41 -8.06
CA GLN A 198 25.70 -9.26 -9.43
C GLN A 198 25.93 -7.82 -9.94
N GLN A 199 25.64 -6.83 -9.08
CA GLN A 199 25.73 -5.42 -9.39
C GLN A 199 27.15 -4.84 -9.19
N LYS A 200 28.14 -5.69 -8.86
CA LYS A 200 29.55 -5.30 -8.67
C LYS A 200 29.74 -4.21 -7.60
N MET A 201 28.95 -4.28 -6.54
CA MET A 201 28.99 -3.32 -5.43
C MET A 201 29.75 -3.86 -4.19
N ASP A 202 30.48 -4.98 -4.32
CA ASP A 202 31.19 -5.62 -3.21
C ASP A 202 32.14 -4.66 -2.46
N ALA A 203 32.77 -3.72 -3.16
CA ALA A 203 33.68 -2.73 -2.58
C ALA A 203 33.01 -1.76 -1.59
N VAL A 204 31.67 -1.59 -1.68
CA VAL A 204 30.90 -0.70 -0.81
C VAL A 204 29.88 -1.46 0.05
N LYS A 205 29.87 -2.79 0.00
CA LYS A 205 28.89 -3.66 0.66
C LYS A 205 28.66 -3.32 2.13
N GLU A 206 29.73 -3.07 2.88
CA GLU A 206 29.66 -2.77 4.32
C GLU A 206 28.98 -1.42 4.65
N LYS A 207 28.81 -0.56 3.65
CA LYS A 207 28.08 0.71 3.79
C LYS A 207 26.60 0.58 3.47
N LEU A 208 26.20 -0.52 2.83
CA LEU A 208 24.86 -0.71 2.35
C LEU A 208 23.93 -1.23 3.45
N HIS A 209 22.74 -0.64 3.53
CA HIS A 209 21.69 -1.14 4.42
C HIS A 209 21.21 -2.52 3.94
N ASN A 210 21.28 -3.52 4.81
CA ASN A 210 20.77 -4.87 4.58
C ASN A 210 19.75 -5.25 5.66
N PRO A 211 18.45 -5.21 5.39
CA PRO A 211 17.42 -5.55 6.37
C PRO A 211 17.16 -7.05 6.51
N LEU A 212 17.75 -7.89 5.65
CA LEU A 212 17.47 -9.34 5.61
C LEU A 212 18.47 -10.15 6.45
N LYS A 213 19.73 -9.64 6.59
CA LYS A 213 20.79 -10.37 7.32
C LYS A 213 20.36 -10.65 8.76
N ASP A 214 20.47 -11.92 9.16
CA ASP A 214 20.15 -12.37 10.51
C ASP A 214 18.75 -11.94 11.00
N LEU A 215 17.78 -11.77 10.08
CA LEU A 215 16.40 -11.44 10.43
C LEU A 215 15.71 -12.67 11.01
N VAL A 216 15.19 -12.54 12.24
CA VAL A 216 14.35 -13.53 12.90
C VAL A 216 12.95 -12.96 13.03
N PHE A 217 11.94 -13.70 12.57
CA PHE A 217 10.56 -13.29 12.67
C PHE A 217 9.64 -14.49 12.97
N GLY A 218 8.50 -14.22 13.59
CA GLY A 218 7.55 -15.23 14.02
C GLY A 218 6.83 -14.81 15.28
N GLY A 219 6.44 -15.79 16.11
CA GLY A 219 5.63 -15.48 17.28
C GLY A 219 5.57 -16.57 18.35
N ARG A 220 4.74 -16.25 19.32
CA ARG A 220 4.42 -17.14 20.43
C ARG A 220 2.93 -17.15 20.70
N MET A 221 2.34 -18.35 20.66
CA MET A 221 0.94 -18.59 21.00
C MET A 221 0.84 -19.15 22.43
N LYS A 222 -0.09 -18.61 23.19
CA LYS A 222 -0.53 -19.11 24.50
C LYS A 222 -2.00 -18.82 24.73
N GLY A 223 -2.64 -19.57 25.60
CA GLY A 223 -4.03 -19.37 25.94
C GLY A 223 -4.38 -19.92 27.31
N ASP A 224 -5.47 -19.42 27.89
CA ASP A 224 -5.91 -19.79 29.23
C ASP A 224 -6.36 -21.26 29.28
N GLY A 225 -5.52 -22.12 29.90
CA GLY A 225 -5.82 -23.54 30.10
C GLY A 225 -5.78 -24.38 28.83
N PHE A 226 -5.06 -23.92 27.80
CA PHE A 226 -4.69 -24.74 26.67
C PHE A 226 -3.43 -25.55 26.97
N VAL A 227 -3.42 -26.80 26.60
CA VAL A 227 -2.29 -27.73 26.72
C VAL A 227 -2.06 -28.44 25.38
N LEU A 228 -0.80 -28.74 25.10
CA LEU A 228 -0.44 -29.52 23.91
C LEU A 228 -1.04 -30.92 24.01
N MET A 229 -1.78 -31.31 23.00
CA MET A 229 -2.45 -32.63 22.94
C MET A 229 -1.75 -33.55 21.97
N ASP A 230 -1.47 -33.10 20.75
CA ASP A 230 -0.96 -33.96 19.68
C ASP A 230 -0.25 -33.14 18.59
N GLU A 231 0.55 -33.82 17.76
CA GLU A 231 1.06 -33.39 16.48
C GLU A 231 0.25 -34.06 15.36
N VAL A 232 -0.24 -33.26 14.42
CA VAL A 232 -1.05 -33.77 13.31
C VAL A 232 -0.41 -33.42 11.98
N THR A 233 -0.76 -34.16 10.93
CA THR A 233 -0.41 -33.83 9.55
C THR A 233 -1.67 -33.75 8.71
N GLY A 234 -1.66 -32.90 7.70
CA GLY A 234 -2.81 -32.74 6.82
C GLY A 234 -2.45 -32.01 5.55
N ARG A 235 -3.46 -31.79 4.73
CA ARG A 235 -3.38 -31.00 3.51
C ARG A 235 -4.52 -29.99 3.51
N TYR A 236 -4.21 -28.75 3.12
CA TYR A 236 -5.20 -27.71 2.86
C TYR A 236 -4.85 -27.02 1.55
N ALA A 237 -5.83 -26.88 0.67
CA ALA A 237 -5.61 -26.40 -0.68
C ALA A 237 -4.46 -27.20 -1.33
N SER A 238 -3.49 -26.54 -1.95
CA SER A 238 -2.35 -27.21 -2.60
C SER A 238 -1.20 -27.57 -1.64
N SER A 239 -1.30 -27.31 -0.33
CA SER A 239 -0.18 -27.39 0.60
C SER A 239 -0.36 -28.46 1.69
N ASP A 240 0.62 -29.35 1.83
CA ASP A 240 0.74 -30.22 2.99
C ASP A 240 1.25 -29.42 4.20
N TYR A 241 0.77 -29.76 5.39
CA TYR A 241 1.18 -29.11 6.63
C TYR A 241 1.42 -30.09 7.76
N LYS A 242 2.23 -29.67 8.72
CA LYS A 242 2.31 -30.23 10.07
C LYS A 242 1.60 -29.28 11.02
N GLY A 243 0.81 -29.83 11.94
CA GLY A 243 0.05 -29.05 12.92
C GLY A 243 0.37 -29.46 14.35
N TRP A 244 0.28 -28.49 15.27
CA TRP A 244 0.41 -28.69 16.72
C TRP A 244 -0.91 -28.29 17.37
N MET A 245 -1.61 -29.31 17.88
CA MET A 245 -2.96 -29.16 18.44
C MET A 245 -2.89 -28.94 19.94
N TYR A 246 -3.46 -27.82 20.37
CA TYR A 246 -3.67 -27.45 21.77
C TYR A 246 -5.16 -27.52 22.10
N VAL A 247 -5.49 -28.14 23.25
CA VAL A 247 -6.88 -28.27 23.68
C VAL A 247 -7.05 -27.65 25.08
N THR A 248 -8.26 -27.20 25.39
CA THR A 248 -8.58 -26.76 26.76
C THR A 248 -8.65 -27.98 27.70
N GLU A 249 -7.93 -27.93 28.84
CA GLU A 249 -7.87 -29.02 29.84
C GLU A 249 -9.26 -29.43 30.35
N ARG A 250 -10.21 -28.51 30.30
CA ARG A 250 -11.60 -28.69 30.65
C ARG A 250 -12.49 -27.74 29.86
N PRO A 251 -13.78 -28.06 29.67
CA PRO A 251 -14.71 -27.16 28.98
C PRO A 251 -14.73 -25.76 29.61
N ARG A 252 -14.84 -24.71 28.79
CA ARG A 252 -14.78 -23.31 29.19
C ARG A 252 -15.95 -22.51 28.65
N LYS A 253 -16.47 -21.57 29.47
CA LYS A 253 -17.42 -20.56 29.00
C LYS A 253 -16.74 -19.34 28.39
N ASN A 254 -15.53 -19.07 28.86
CA ASN A 254 -14.69 -17.98 28.36
C ASN A 254 -13.25 -18.51 28.18
N ALA A 255 -12.63 -18.22 27.05
CA ALA A 255 -11.23 -18.49 26.77
C ALA A 255 -10.66 -17.36 25.95
N ASN A 256 -9.38 -17.07 26.13
CA ASN A 256 -8.61 -16.17 25.28
C ASN A 256 -7.40 -16.91 24.70
N LEU A 257 -7.15 -16.71 23.42
CA LEU A 257 -5.92 -17.08 22.75
C LEU A 257 -5.16 -15.80 22.44
N GLN A 258 -3.90 -15.74 22.86
CA GLN A 258 -2.98 -14.63 22.57
C GLN A 258 -1.85 -15.12 21.66
N ILE A 259 -1.60 -14.39 20.58
CA ILE A 259 -0.45 -14.63 19.69
C ILE A 259 0.37 -13.35 19.64
N THR A 260 1.57 -13.40 20.19
CA THR A 260 2.52 -12.27 20.17
C THR A 260 3.52 -12.48 19.06
N LEU A 261 3.78 -11.43 18.27
CA LEU A 261 4.71 -11.48 17.13
C LEU A 261 5.90 -10.57 17.34
N ALA A 262 7.05 -10.94 16.73
CA ALA A 262 8.23 -10.08 16.68
C ALA A 262 9.01 -10.31 15.38
N ASN A 263 9.59 -9.22 14.84
CA ASN A 263 10.56 -9.23 13.75
C ASN A 263 11.80 -8.48 14.25
N ARG A 264 12.97 -9.11 14.19
CA ARG A 264 14.21 -8.53 14.70
C ARG A 264 15.44 -9.06 13.97
N GLN A 265 16.34 -8.18 13.55
CA GLN A 265 17.70 -8.59 13.17
C GLN A 265 18.54 -8.92 14.41
N GLY A 266 19.28 -10.00 14.33
CA GLY A 266 20.16 -10.52 15.38
C GLY A 266 19.94 -12.01 15.63
N ASN A 267 20.29 -12.49 16.82
CA ASN A 267 20.11 -13.90 17.16
C ASN A 267 18.72 -14.21 17.75
N VAL A 268 18.41 -15.50 17.86
CA VAL A 268 17.15 -16.00 18.41
C VAL A 268 16.91 -15.55 19.86
N ASP A 269 17.96 -15.45 20.67
CA ASP A 269 17.82 -15.02 22.08
C ASP A 269 17.35 -13.57 22.17
N ALA A 270 17.92 -12.67 21.36
CA ALA A 270 17.51 -11.28 21.29
C ALA A 270 16.07 -11.12 20.79
N TRP A 271 15.67 -11.93 19.79
CA TRP A 271 14.29 -11.99 19.29
C TRP A 271 13.33 -12.52 20.38
N SER A 272 13.67 -13.60 21.08
CA SER A 272 12.86 -14.16 22.16
C SER A 272 12.71 -13.17 23.34
N ALA A 273 13.79 -12.41 23.65
CA ALA A 273 13.74 -11.35 24.64
C ALA A 273 12.76 -10.22 24.23
N GLN A 274 12.72 -9.86 22.94
CA GLN A 274 11.76 -8.89 22.41
C GLN A 274 10.32 -9.40 22.55
N LEU A 275 10.03 -10.65 22.14
CA LEU A 275 8.71 -11.27 22.37
C LEU A 275 8.28 -11.20 23.84
N SER A 276 9.16 -11.62 24.73
CA SER A 276 8.90 -11.59 26.16
C SER A 276 8.71 -10.17 26.70
N SER A 277 9.37 -9.18 26.10
CA SER A 277 9.17 -7.77 26.44
C SER A 277 7.78 -7.28 26.05
N VAL A 278 7.32 -7.61 24.82
CA VAL A 278 5.98 -7.28 24.35
C VAL A 278 4.94 -7.94 25.27
N GLU A 279 5.06 -9.26 25.51
CA GLU A 279 4.14 -10.03 26.35
C GLU A 279 3.92 -9.43 27.74
N ARG A 280 4.99 -8.95 28.38
CA ARG A 280 4.89 -8.29 29.71
C ARG A 280 4.09 -6.99 29.70
N THR A 281 3.90 -6.36 28.53
CA THR A 281 3.14 -5.12 28.38
C THR A 281 1.67 -5.35 28.04
N VAL A 282 1.28 -6.58 27.71
CA VAL A 282 -0.10 -6.91 27.32
C VAL A 282 -1.02 -6.77 28.52
N ARG A 283 -2.09 -6.00 28.32
CA ARG A 283 -3.19 -5.80 29.28
C ARG A 283 -4.50 -5.90 28.53
N HIS A 284 -5.00 -7.11 28.34
CA HIS A 284 -6.09 -7.46 27.44
C HIS A 284 -7.22 -6.41 27.37
N ASP A 285 -7.90 -6.13 28.49
CA ASP A 285 -9.05 -5.20 28.50
C ASP A 285 -8.66 -3.75 28.23
N TYR A 286 -7.48 -3.34 28.66
CA TYR A 286 -6.97 -1.99 28.39
C TYR A 286 -6.60 -1.84 26.90
N ASP A 287 -5.90 -2.80 26.37
CA ASP A 287 -5.45 -2.83 24.97
C ASP A 287 -6.65 -2.91 24.01
N ARG A 288 -7.68 -3.72 24.37
CA ARG A 288 -8.94 -3.78 23.64
C ARG A 288 -9.64 -2.42 23.59
N ARG A 289 -9.74 -1.71 24.72
CA ARG A 289 -10.34 -0.36 24.76
C ARG A 289 -9.53 0.65 23.94
N ASN A 290 -8.20 0.57 23.97
CA ASN A 290 -7.35 1.47 23.19
C ASN A 290 -7.49 1.22 21.70
N THR A 291 -7.50 -0.03 21.27
CA THR A 291 -7.73 -0.44 19.88
C THR A 291 -9.07 0.09 19.36
N ARG A 292 -10.17 -0.12 20.12
CA ARG A 292 -11.48 0.45 19.76
C ARG A 292 -11.46 1.97 19.63
N ARG A 293 -10.83 2.67 20.58
CA ARG A 293 -10.70 4.14 20.53
C ARG A 293 -9.87 4.61 19.34
N TRP A 294 -8.85 3.86 18.96
CA TRP A 294 -8.05 4.18 17.79
C TRP A 294 -8.90 4.10 16.52
N TRP A 295 -9.65 2.99 16.31
CA TRP A 295 -10.54 2.82 15.17
C TRP A 295 -11.63 3.89 15.12
N GLN A 296 -12.26 4.21 16.23
CA GLN A 296 -13.25 5.29 16.31
C GLN A 296 -12.68 6.66 15.94
N ARG A 297 -11.44 6.95 16.32
CA ARG A 297 -10.75 8.19 15.91
C ARG A 297 -10.37 8.16 14.43
N PHE A 298 -9.94 7.01 13.93
CA PHE A 298 -9.60 6.80 12.52
C PHE A 298 -10.79 7.13 11.61
N TRP A 299 -11.97 6.58 11.90
CA TRP A 299 -13.18 6.83 11.11
C TRP A 299 -13.70 8.27 11.17
N LYS A 300 -13.38 9.01 12.22
CA LYS A 300 -13.73 10.44 12.32
C LYS A 300 -12.89 11.36 11.44
N ARG A 301 -11.76 10.89 10.90
CA ARG A 301 -10.88 11.70 10.03
C ARG A 301 -11.57 12.06 8.73
N SER A 302 -12.14 11.07 8.07
CA SER A 302 -12.83 11.23 6.78
C SER A 302 -13.86 10.12 6.57
N TYR A 303 -14.80 10.36 5.67
CA TYR A 303 -15.79 9.39 5.21
C TYR A 303 -16.34 9.78 3.84
N LEU A 304 -16.83 8.78 3.12
CA LEU A 304 -17.67 8.91 1.93
C LEU A 304 -18.90 8.03 2.14
N GLU A 305 -20.09 8.59 2.03
CA GLU A 305 -21.37 7.91 2.21
C GLU A 305 -22.33 8.30 1.08
N SER A 306 -22.84 7.33 0.39
CA SER A 306 -23.85 7.50 -0.67
C SER A 306 -25.02 6.58 -0.45
N THR A 307 -26.10 6.86 -1.17
CA THR A 307 -27.29 5.99 -1.28
C THR A 307 -27.56 5.69 -2.75
N GLY A 308 -28.38 4.68 -3.02
CA GLY A 308 -28.74 4.29 -4.40
C GLY A 308 -27.53 3.77 -5.19
N ASP A 309 -27.36 4.20 -6.42
CA ASP A 309 -26.40 3.67 -7.39
C ASP A 309 -24.93 3.80 -6.93
N ALA A 310 -24.62 4.78 -6.09
CA ALA A 310 -23.26 5.01 -5.58
C ALA A 310 -22.99 4.38 -4.20
N GLU A 311 -23.98 3.73 -3.55
CA GLU A 311 -23.80 3.12 -2.22
C GLU A 311 -22.72 2.03 -2.25
N GLN A 312 -22.74 1.17 -3.25
CA GLN A 312 -21.74 0.12 -3.44
C GLN A 312 -20.31 0.70 -3.56
N LEU A 313 -20.14 1.80 -4.29
CA LEU A 313 -18.84 2.42 -4.51
C LEU A 313 -18.26 2.96 -3.20
N THR A 314 -19.06 3.66 -2.39
CA THR A 314 -18.64 4.21 -1.10
C THR A 314 -18.45 3.13 -0.03
N ARG A 315 -19.23 2.04 -0.08
CA ARG A 315 -18.98 0.85 0.75
C ARG A 315 -17.61 0.25 0.44
N ASN A 316 -17.29 0.01 -0.83
CA ASN A 316 -16.02 -0.58 -1.25
C ASN A 316 -14.82 0.33 -0.94
N TYR A 317 -14.99 1.65 -1.08
CA TYR A 317 -14.03 2.65 -0.60
C TYR A 317 -13.74 2.48 0.90
N THR A 318 -14.78 2.34 1.71
CA THR A 318 -14.67 2.18 3.17
C THR A 318 -13.99 0.87 3.55
N LEU A 319 -14.37 -0.24 2.92
CA LEU A 319 -13.77 -1.56 3.15
C LEU A 319 -12.28 -1.59 2.77
N PHE A 320 -11.92 -0.96 1.66
CA PHE A 320 -10.52 -0.90 1.25
C PHE A 320 -9.69 0.02 2.17
N ARG A 321 -10.24 1.16 2.59
CA ARG A 321 -9.58 2.04 3.57
C ARG A 321 -9.32 1.33 4.90
N TYR A 322 -10.22 0.43 5.32
CA TYR A 322 -9.99 -0.45 6.47
C TYR A 322 -8.75 -1.33 6.28
N MET A 323 -8.63 -1.98 5.12
CA MET A 323 -7.47 -2.83 4.81
C MET A 323 -6.15 -2.05 4.85
N LEU A 324 -6.12 -0.83 4.33
CA LEU A 324 -4.94 0.05 4.41
C LEU A 324 -4.57 0.38 5.86
N ALA A 325 -5.56 0.64 6.70
CA ALA A 325 -5.37 0.99 8.11
C ALA A 325 -4.81 -0.16 8.96
N CYS A 326 -4.92 -1.40 8.51
CA CYS A 326 -4.34 -2.56 9.19
C CYS A 326 -2.80 -2.54 9.22
N ASN A 327 -2.13 -1.70 8.41
CA ASN A 327 -0.67 -1.49 8.43
C ASN A 327 -0.26 -0.08 8.91
N ALA A 328 -1.09 0.57 9.70
CA ALA A 328 -0.88 1.96 10.14
C ALA A 328 0.41 2.19 10.97
N LYS A 329 0.88 1.16 11.66
CA LYS A 329 2.09 1.19 12.51
C LYS A 329 3.22 0.33 11.95
N GLY A 330 3.09 -0.14 10.72
CA GLY A 330 4.10 -0.97 10.07
C GLY A 330 5.43 -0.24 9.89
N GLN A 331 6.52 -0.99 9.97
CA GLN A 331 7.86 -0.50 9.59
C GLN A 331 8.09 -0.61 8.07
N TRP A 332 7.24 -1.35 7.38
CA TRP A 332 7.32 -1.60 5.95
C TRP A 332 6.03 -1.16 5.26
N PRO A 333 6.12 -0.76 4.00
CA PRO A 333 4.96 -0.40 3.23
C PRO A 333 3.95 -1.53 3.08
N THR A 334 2.68 -1.18 3.00
CA THR A 334 1.64 -2.09 2.51
C THR A 334 1.92 -2.42 1.05
N LYS A 335 2.03 -3.71 0.73
CA LYS A 335 2.33 -4.17 -0.63
C LYS A 335 1.14 -3.94 -1.56
N PHE A 336 1.40 -3.43 -2.78
CA PHE A 336 0.38 -3.25 -3.82
C PHE A 336 -0.24 -4.59 -4.26
N ASN A 337 0.51 -5.69 -4.17
CA ASN A 337 0.16 -7.03 -4.64
C ASN A 337 -0.28 -7.94 -3.49
N GLY A 338 -1.36 -7.62 -2.83
CA GLY A 338 -2.02 -8.45 -1.81
C GLY A 338 -1.92 -7.93 -0.38
N GLY A 339 -1.12 -6.91 -0.10
CA GLY A 339 -0.97 -6.37 1.25
C GLY A 339 -0.63 -7.47 2.27
N LEU A 340 -1.39 -7.50 3.37
CA LEU A 340 -1.32 -8.53 4.41
C LEU A 340 -2.40 -9.63 4.26
N PHE A 341 -3.18 -9.62 3.16
CA PHE A 341 -4.42 -10.38 3.02
C PHE A 341 -4.45 -11.37 1.85
N THR A 342 -3.28 -11.84 1.40
CA THR A 342 -3.23 -12.92 0.40
C THR A 342 -3.81 -14.21 0.97
N PHE A 343 -4.51 -14.97 0.13
CA PHE A 343 -5.06 -16.29 0.42
C PHE A 343 -4.46 -17.32 -0.54
N ASP A 344 -4.94 -18.56 -0.54
CA ASP A 344 -4.32 -19.64 -1.32
C ASP A 344 -4.31 -19.37 -2.83
N PRO A 345 -3.16 -19.52 -3.48
CA PRO A 345 -2.96 -19.17 -4.89
C PRO A 345 -3.87 -19.90 -5.86
N GLU A 346 -4.27 -21.12 -5.57
CA GLU A 346 -5.17 -21.91 -6.43
C GLU A 346 -6.54 -21.27 -6.60
N TYR A 347 -6.95 -20.41 -5.65
CA TYR A 347 -8.22 -19.66 -5.75
C TYR A 347 -8.07 -18.29 -6.42
N VAL A 348 -6.83 -17.87 -6.69
CA VAL A 348 -6.54 -16.62 -7.44
C VAL A 348 -6.47 -16.90 -8.93
N ASN A 349 -5.75 -17.95 -9.34
CA ASN A 349 -5.57 -18.33 -10.73
C ASN A 349 -5.81 -19.83 -10.91
N GLN A 350 -7.04 -20.19 -11.23
CA GLN A 350 -7.47 -21.58 -11.40
C GLN A 350 -6.92 -22.26 -12.66
N GLU A 351 -6.33 -21.50 -13.58
CA GLU A 351 -5.71 -22.06 -14.80
C GLU A 351 -4.27 -22.55 -14.54
N GLU A 352 -3.69 -22.23 -13.39
CA GLU A 352 -2.34 -22.69 -13.05
C GLU A 352 -2.36 -24.09 -12.43
N GLU A 353 -1.74 -25.06 -13.11
CA GLU A 353 -1.56 -26.44 -12.63
C GLU A 353 -0.49 -26.57 -11.51
N TYR A 354 0.05 -25.46 -10.99
CA TYR A 354 1.14 -25.48 -10.03
C TYR A 354 0.63 -25.56 -8.60
N GLN A 355 1.23 -26.44 -7.83
CA GLN A 355 1.06 -26.49 -6.38
C GLN A 355 1.93 -25.40 -5.76
N LEU A 356 1.32 -24.27 -5.40
CA LEU A 356 1.99 -23.13 -4.80
C LEU A 356 1.64 -23.02 -3.30
N SER A 357 2.62 -22.60 -2.49
CA SER A 357 2.41 -22.40 -1.06
C SER A 357 1.47 -21.21 -0.77
N PRO A 358 0.85 -21.15 0.42
CA PRO A 358 0.02 -20.02 0.82
C PRO A 358 0.78 -18.68 0.89
N ASP A 359 2.11 -18.70 0.87
CA ASP A 359 2.96 -17.49 0.84
C ASP A 359 3.04 -16.82 -0.53
N PHE A 360 2.65 -17.55 -1.58
CA PHE A 360 2.85 -17.10 -2.96
C PHE A 360 2.09 -15.81 -3.28
N ARG A 361 2.79 -14.92 -3.97
CA ARG A 361 2.26 -13.74 -4.67
C ARG A 361 3.12 -13.44 -5.90
N ASN A 362 2.50 -12.98 -6.97
CA ASN A 362 3.27 -12.47 -8.11
C ASN A 362 4.10 -11.24 -7.70
N TRP A 363 5.23 -11.02 -8.37
CA TRP A 363 6.15 -9.90 -8.19
C TRP A 363 6.90 -9.88 -6.85
N GLY A 364 6.85 -10.97 -6.09
CA GLY A 364 7.57 -11.11 -4.84
C GLY A 364 7.06 -10.27 -3.67
N GLY A 365 7.58 -10.56 -2.50
CA GLY A 365 7.26 -9.86 -1.26
C GLY A 365 8.12 -8.63 -1.00
N GLY A 366 9.42 -8.71 -1.28
CA GLY A 366 10.41 -7.67 -1.00
C GLY A 366 10.65 -6.68 -2.12
N VAL A 367 10.01 -6.86 -3.28
CA VAL A 367 10.07 -5.93 -4.40
C VAL A 367 9.02 -4.84 -4.23
N HIS A 368 9.44 -3.59 -4.28
CA HIS A 368 8.58 -2.41 -4.20
C HIS A 368 8.57 -1.68 -5.53
N THR A 369 7.52 -1.90 -6.32
CA THR A 369 7.32 -1.30 -7.64
C THR A 369 6.69 0.08 -7.45
N ALA A 370 7.45 1.14 -7.69
CA ALA A 370 7.02 2.51 -7.37
C ALA A 370 5.77 2.93 -8.13
N GLN A 371 5.66 2.53 -9.41
CA GLN A 371 4.51 2.79 -10.28
C GLN A 371 3.18 2.29 -9.69
N ASN A 372 3.19 1.13 -9.03
CA ASN A 372 2.02 0.54 -8.37
C ASN A 372 1.86 1.06 -6.94
N GLN A 373 2.96 1.07 -6.19
CA GLN A 373 2.99 1.40 -4.77
C GLN A 373 2.45 2.80 -4.46
N ARG A 374 2.71 3.79 -5.33
CA ARG A 374 2.22 5.17 -5.19
C ARG A 374 0.69 5.27 -5.10
N LEU A 375 -0.04 4.41 -5.83
CA LEU A 375 -1.50 4.43 -5.86
C LEU A 375 -2.12 3.98 -4.52
N VAL A 376 -1.39 3.18 -3.74
CA VAL A 376 -1.78 2.78 -2.39
C VAL A 376 -1.72 3.98 -1.42
N TYR A 377 -0.80 4.92 -1.63
CA TYR A 377 -0.48 5.97 -0.65
C TYR A 377 -1.08 7.35 -0.94
N TRP A 378 -1.28 7.74 -2.20
CA TRP A 378 -1.91 9.02 -2.55
C TRP A 378 -3.26 9.27 -1.84
N PRO A 379 -4.18 8.29 -1.69
CA PRO A 379 -5.48 8.54 -1.06
C PRO A 379 -5.38 8.98 0.40
N MET A 380 -4.28 8.68 1.08
CA MET A 380 -4.10 8.94 2.51
C MET A 380 -4.08 10.44 2.83
N LEU A 381 -3.62 11.28 1.89
CA LEU A 381 -3.59 12.73 2.05
C LEU A 381 -5.00 13.31 2.26
N LYS A 382 -5.91 13.05 1.33
CA LYS A 382 -7.30 13.53 1.41
C LYS A 382 -8.11 12.85 2.51
N ASN A 383 -7.72 11.63 2.91
CA ASN A 383 -8.32 10.96 4.06
C ASN A 383 -7.85 11.53 5.42
N GLY A 384 -6.77 12.31 5.45
CA GLY A 384 -6.15 12.73 6.71
C GLY A 384 -5.44 11.58 7.45
N ASP A 385 -5.06 10.52 6.73
CA ASP A 385 -4.41 9.32 7.25
C ASP A 385 -2.87 9.46 7.18
N PHE A 386 -2.34 10.59 7.65
CA PHE A 386 -0.93 10.96 7.53
C PHE A 386 0.03 10.02 8.26
N ASP A 387 -0.42 9.38 9.33
CA ASP A 387 0.33 8.36 10.05
C ASP A 387 0.53 7.09 9.20
N LEU A 388 -0.40 6.78 8.30
CA LEU A 388 -0.31 5.66 7.38
C LEU A 388 0.69 5.89 6.23
N LEU A 389 1.08 7.14 5.96
CA LEU A 389 2.13 7.47 4.97
C LEU A 389 3.53 7.10 5.45
N ARG A 390 3.77 7.09 6.77
CA ARG A 390 5.11 6.91 7.35
C ARG A 390 5.81 5.65 6.89
N PRO A 391 5.19 4.45 6.86
CA PRO A 391 5.86 3.24 6.40
C PRO A 391 6.48 3.38 5.01
N GLN A 392 5.82 4.09 4.11
CA GLN A 392 6.33 4.32 2.75
C GLN A 392 7.44 5.37 2.71
N LEU A 393 7.29 6.46 3.44
CA LEU A 393 8.30 7.53 3.48
C LEU A 393 9.57 7.05 4.19
N ASP A 394 9.43 6.35 5.30
CA ASP A 394 10.54 5.78 6.06
C ASP A 394 11.26 4.68 5.26
N PHE A 395 10.55 3.91 4.43
CA PHE A 395 11.15 2.96 3.51
C PHE A 395 12.18 3.66 2.61
N TYR A 396 11.80 4.71 1.91
CA TYR A 396 12.72 5.46 1.04
C TYR A 396 13.82 6.16 1.82
N LEU A 397 13.53 6.68 3.02
CA LEU A 397 14.53 7.27 3.90
C LEU A 397 15.61 6.26 4.29
N ASN A 398 15.26 5.00 4.52
CA ASN A 398 16.20 3.96 4.91
C ASN A 398 17.10 3.48 3.76
N ILE A 399 16.61 3.56 2.51
CA ILE A 399 17.31 2.98 1.36
C ILE A 399 18.02 4.00 0.46
N TYR A 400 17.70 5.31 0.53
CA TYR A 400 18.26 6.28 -0.42
C TYR A 400 19.78 6.40 -0.35
N LYS A 401 20.40 6.09 0.78
CA LYS A 401 21.87 6.06 0.91
C LYS A 401 22.49 4.98 0.05
N ASN A 402 21.87 3.81 -0.08
CA ASN A 402 22.32 2.77 -0.98
C ASN A 402 22.27 3.24 -2.45
N ALA A 403 21.24 4.01 -2.79
CA ALA A 403 21.09 4.61 -4.13
C ALA A 403 22.15 5.71 -4.40
N GLU A 404 22.57 6.48 -3.39
CA GLU A 404 23.70 7.42 -3.50
C GLU A 404 25.03 6.68 -3.75
N GLU A 405 25.29 5.58 -3.04
CA GLU A 405 26.49 4.77 -3.27
C GLU A 405 26.52 4.19 -4.69
N ARG A 406 25.35 3.83 -5.28
CA ARG A 406 25.28 3.44 -6.69
C ARG A 406 25.72 4.55 -7.63
N SER A 407 25.20 5.76 -7.44
CA SER A 407 25.54 6.91 -8.28
C SER A 407 27.03 7.23 -8.24
N ARG A 408 27.63 7.22 -7.04
CA ARG A 408 29.05 7.46 -6.86
C ARG A 408 29.93 6.36 -7.50
N LEU A 409 29.52 5.10 -7.28
CA LEU A 409 30.29 3.95 -7.78
C LEU A 409 30.27 3.84 -9.31
N TYR A 410 29.10 4.01 -9.92
CA TYR A 410 28.95 3.76 -11.36
C TYR A 410 29.26 4.97 -12.23
N TRP A 411 28.91 6.16 -11.75
CA TRP A 411 28.97 7.37 -12.58
C TRP A 411 29.83 8.50 -12.00
N GLY A 412 30.28 8.37 -10.75
CA GLY A 412 31.16 9.34 -10.10
C GLY A 412 30.52 10.68 -9.76
N HIS A 413 29.17 10.72 -9.64
CA HIS A 413 28.43 11.92 -9.28
C HIS A 413 27.53 11.68 -8.05
N GLU A 414 26.99 12.77 -7.47
CA GLU A 414 26.10 12.75 -6.33
C GLU A 414 24.64 12.48 -6.73
N GLY A 415 23.79 12.20 -5.74
CA GLY A 415 22.36 12.02 -5.85
C GLY A 415 21.93 10.56 -5.81
N ALA A 416 20.68 10.35 -5.37
CA ALA A 416 20.11 9.03 -5.18
C ALA A 416 19.42 8.53 -6.45
N CYS A 417 19.99 7.52 -7.12
CA CYS A 417 19.38 6.80 -8.24
C CYS A 417 18.46 5.70 -7.71
N LEU A 418 17.19 6.00 -7.56
CA LEU A 418 16.15 5.04 -7.16
C LEU A 418 15.43 4.54 -8.41
N THR A 419 15.48 3.23 -8.64
CA THR A 419 14.84 2.60 -9.79
C THR A 419 13.35 2.35 -9.55
N GLU A 420 12.59 2.13 -10.60
CA GLU A 420 11.14 1.87 -10.51
C GLU A 420 10.86 0.61 -9.69
N GLN A 421 11.47 -0.53 -10.04
CA GLN A 421 11.44 -1.74 -9.23
C GLN A 421 12.66 -1.79 -8.32
N ILE A 422 12.42 -1.70 -7.04
CA ILE A 422 13.46 -1.63 -6.03
C ILE A 422 13.21 -2.64 -4.92
N GLU A 423 14.28 -3.27 -4.45
CA GLU A 423 14.24 -4.20 -3.33
C GLU A 423 14.15 -3.45 -2.00
N ASN A 424 13.75 -4.14 -0.93
CA ASN A 424 13.66 -3.56 0.40
C ASN A 424 15.01 -3.10 0.99
N TYR A 425 16.12 -3.35 0.31
CA TYR A 425 17.45 -2.81 0.58
C TYR A 425 17.90 -1.73 -0.42
N GLY A 426 17.01 -1.23 -1.27
CA GLY A 426 17.27 -0.05 -2.11
C GLY A 426 18.16 -0.26 -3.32
N LEU A 427 18.32 -1.49 -3.77
CA LEU A 427 19.00 -1.81 -5.03
C LEU A 427 17.99 -2.28 -6.07
N PRO A 428 18.29 -2.15 -7.38
CA PRO A 428 17.47 -2.77 -8.42
C PRO A 428 17.26 -4.25 -8.18
N CYS A 429 16.10 -4.77 -8.58
CA CYS A 429 15.80 -6.19 -8.47
C CYS A 429 16.81 -7.05 -9.23
N TYR A 430 17.22 -8.15 -8.64
CA TYR A 430 18.20 -9.08 -9.21
C TYR A 430 17.90 -9.48 -10.67
N PRO A 431 16.68 -9.93 -11.04
CA PRO A 431 16.37 -10.28 -12.41
C PRO A 431 16.33 -9.08 -13.36
N GLU A 432 15.88 -7.92 -12.89
CA GLU A 432 15.70 -6.72 -13.72
C GLU A 432 17.02 -6.03 -14.04
N TYR A 433 17.97 -6.07 -13.12
CA TYR A 433 19.34 -5.64 -13.41
C TYR A 433 19.95 -6.46 -14.55
N GLY A 434 19.60 -7.75 -14.64
CA GLY A 434 19.92 -8.64 -15.73
C GLY A 434 21.23 -9.39 -15.59
N THR A 435 21.22 -10.69 -15.93
CA THR A 435 22.36 -11.61 -15.78
C THR A 435 23.31 -11.64 -16.98
N LYS A 436 22.80 -11.38 -18.18
CA LYS A 436 23.56 -11.42 -19.46
C LYS A 436 23.77 -10.01 -19.99
N ARG A 437 24.65 -9.25 -19.35
CA ARG A 437 24.91 -7.85 -19.70
C ARG A 437 25.99 -7.77 -20.81
N PRO A 438 25.77 -7.01 -21.91
CA PRO A 438 26.79 -6.81 -22.93
C PRO A 438 28.04 -6.12 -22.38
N THR A 439 29.18 -6.37 -22.97
CA THR A 439 30.42 -5.63 -22.67
C THR A 439 30.22 -4.14 -22.98
N GLY A 440 30.58 -3.27 -22.02
CA GLY A 440 30.39 -1.82 -22.16
C GLY A 440 28.97 -1.31 -21.88
N PHE A 441 28.03 -2.20 -21.52
CA PHE A 441 26.71 -1.76 -21.06
C PHE A 441 26.86 -0.98 -19.74
N ASP A 442 26.10 0.12 -19.61
CA ASP A 442 26.15 0.99 -18.43
C ASP A 442 25.97 0.18 -17.13
N PRO A 443 26.93 0.20 -16.20
CA PRO A 443 26.87 -0.62 -14.99
C PRO A 443 25.71 -0.28 -14.06
N GLY A 444 25.23 0.96 -14.08
CA GLY A 444 24.10 1.40 -13.24
C GLY A 444 22.74 1.25 -13.90
N MET A 445 22.68 0.86 -15.19
CA MET A 445 21.44 0.71 -15.93
C MET A 445 20.86 -0.71 -15.75
N GLU A 446 19.57 -0.81 -15.55
CA GLU A 446 18.83 -2.07 -15.63
C GLU A 446 18.79 -2.57 -17.08
N ARG A 447 18.96 -3.88 -17.25
CA ARG A 447 18.82 -4.52 -18.56
C ARG A 447 17.43 -5.13 -18.71
N ASN A 448 16.44 -4.30 -18.60
CA ASN A 448 15.04 -4.64 -18.79
C ASN A 448 14.37 -3.59 -19.66
N ALA A 449 13.73 -4.04 -20.75
CA ALA A 449 13.10 -3.16 -21.72
C ALA A 449 11.95 -2.32 -21.14
N TRP A 450 11.37 -2.74 -20.02
CA TRP A 450 10.30 -2.05 -19.32
C TRP A 450 10.82 -0.98 -18.36
N LEU A 451 12.00 -1.19 -17.73
CA LEU A 451 12.48 -0.41 -16.59
C LEU A 451 13.62 0.55 -16.91
N GLU A 452 14.32 0.35 -18.03
CA GLU A 452 15.45 1.20 -18.37
C GLU A 452 15.09 2.69 -18.37
N TYR A 453 15.96 3.52 -17.77
CA TYR A 453 15.84 4.98 -17.63
C TYR A 453 14.60 5.44 -16.81
N GLU A 454 13.90 4.56 -16.11
CA GLU A 454 12.75 4.91 -15.32
C GLU A 454 13.13 5.14 -13.86
N TRP A 455 13.38 6.39 -13.52
CA TRP A 455 13.85 6.81 -12.20
C TRP A 455 12.95 7.87 -11.54
N ASP A 456 11.99 8.41 -12.28
CA ASP A 456 11.18 9.56 -11.84
C ASP A 456 9.99 9.19 -10.94
N THR A 457 9.57 7.94 -10.90
CA THR A 457 8.45 7.48 -10.07
C THR A 457 8.69 7.69 -8.56
N CYS A 458 9.95 7.62 -8.08
CA CYS A 458 10.27 7.92 -6.67
C CYS A 458 9.97 9.38 -6.29
N LEU A 459 9.94 10.31 -7.26
CA LEU A 459 9.62 11.71 -7.01
C LEU A 459 8.17 11.91 -6.54
N GLU A 460 7.27 10.96 -6.81
CA GLU A 460 5.92 11.00 -6.25
C GLU A 460 5.92 10.83 -4.74
N PHE A 461 6.78 9.97 -4.17
CA PHE A 461 6.93 9.86 -2.72
C PHE A 461 7.59 11.09 -2.10
N CYS A 462 8.52 11.71 -2.81
CA CYS A 462 9.05 13.03 -2.44
C CYS A 462 7.91 14.07 -2.38
N MET A 463 7.03 14.08 -3.39
CA MET A 463 5.87 14.97 -3.42
C MET A 463 4.87 14.66 -2.31
N MET A 464 4.59 13.38 -2.02
CA MET A 464 3.68 12.99 -0.92
C MET A 464 4.18 13.52 0.44
N ALA A 465 5.50 13.49 0.69
CA ALA A 465 6.06 14.08 1.91
C ALA A 465 5.82 15.59 1.98
N LEU A 466 6.11 16.32 0.89
CA LEU A 466 5.88 17.76 0.80
C LEU A 466 4.38 18.11 0.93
N GLU A 467 3.51 17.33 0.29
CA GLU A 467 2.06 17.47 0.39
C GLU A 467 1.55 17.18 1.80
N ALA A 468 2.08 16.16 2.52
CA ALA A 468 1.71 15.89 3.90
C ALA A 468 2.02 17.10 4.81
N HIS A 469 3.13 17.79 4.58
CA HIS A 469 3.40 19.06 5.24
C HIS A 469 2.39 20.15 4.84
N ARG A 470 2.12 20.28 3.54
CA ARG A 470 1.17 21.30 3.02
C ARG A 470 -0.25 21.06 3.53
N TYR A 471 -0.66 19.82 3.70
CA TYR A 471 -2.00 19.45 4.17
C TYR A 471 -2.19 19.72 5.67
N ASN A 472 -1.29 19.26 6.53
CA ASN A 472 -1.50 19.32 7.98
C ASN A 472 -0.30 19.79 8.81
N GLY A 473 0.79 20.26 8.18
CA GLY A 473 1.99 20.68 8.89
C GLY A 473 2.85 19.52 9.41
N MET A 474 2.72 18.30 8.85
CA MET A 474 3.56 17.16 9.23
C MET A 474 5.04 17.55 9.20
N ASP A 475 5.78 17.24 10.25
CA ASP A 475 7.24 17.41 10.23
C ASP A 475 7.88 16.43 9.28
N ILE A 476 8.43 16.96 8.19
CA ILE A 476 9.11 16.20 7.12
C ILE A 476 10.61 16.50 7.07
N SER A 477 11.16 17.16 8.06
CA SER A 477 12.57 17.58 8.09
C SER A 477 13.53 16.40 7.85
N ALA A 478 13.21 15.22 8.34
CA ALA A 478 14.00 14.00 8.14
C ALA A 478 14.08 13.55 6.67
N TYR A 479 13.04 13.85 5.87
CA TYR A 479 12.96 13.44 4.45
C TYR A 479 13.61 14.45 3.49
N ILE A 480 13.87 15.68 3.92
CA ILE A 480 14.42 16.75 3.06
C ILE A 480 15.77 16.36 2.43
N PRO A 481 16.75 15.76 3.15
CA PRO A 481 17.98 15.31 2.52
C PRO A 481 17.78 14.31 1.40
N MET A 482 16.83 13.37 1.57
CA MET A 482 16.45 12.39 0.53
C MET A 482 15.87 13.08 -0.69
N ILE A 483 14.89 14.00 -0.49
CA ILE A 483 14.26 14.75 -1.61
C ILE A 483 15.31 15.52 -2.41
N ARG A 484 16.21 16.23 -1.71
CA ARG A 484 17.32 16.95 -2.37
C ARG A 484 18.23 16.00 -3.14
N SER A 485 18.52 14.83 -2.57
CA SER A 485 19.39 13.84 -3.20
C SER A 485 18.76 13.27 -4.48
N CYS A 486 17.45 13.00 -4.48
CA CYS A 486 16.72 12.56 -5.67
C CYS A 486 16.76 13.64 -6.78
N LEU A 487 16.51 14.91 -6.46
CA LEU A 487 16.57 16.00 -7.44
C LEU A 487 17.98 16.19 -7.98
N ARG A 488 19.01 16.11 -7.12
CA ARG A 488 20.42 16.22 -7.51
C ARG A 488 20.82 15.12 -8.49
N PHE A 489 20.32 13.89 -8.30
CA PHE A 489 20.60 12.80 -9.23
C PHE A 489 20.23 13.19 -10.66
N PHE A 490 19.03 13.70 -10.91
CA PHE A 490 18.61 14.07 -12.27
C PHE A 490 19.45 15.19 -12.86
N ASP A 491 19.78 16.23 -12.09
CA ASP A 491 20.62 17.35 -12.54
C ASP A 491 22.02 16.86 -12.94
N GLU A 492 22.69 16.11 -12.06
CA GLU A 492 24.05 15.66 -12.30
C GLU A 492 24.13 14.54 -13.33
N HIS A 493 23.19 13.60 -13.30
CA HIS A 493 23.20 12.45 -14.20
C HIS A 493 22.96 12.82 -15.66
N TYR A 494 22.00 13.71 -15.95
CA TYR A 494 21.78 14.14 -17.32
C TYR A 494 22.90 15.03 -17.88
N GLN A 495 23.61 15.77 -17.01
CA GLN A 495 24.86 16.43 -17.40
C GLN A 495 25.99 15.43 -17.67
N TYR A 496 26.08 14.35 -16.85
CA TYR A 496 26.99 13.24 -17.09
C TYR A 496 26.69 12.55 -18.42
N LEU A 497 25.46 12.18 -18.70
CA LEU A 497 25.06 11.56 -19.95
C LEU A 497 25.33 12.46 -21.18
N ALA A 498 25.16 13.77 -21.06
CA ALA A 498 25.51 14.71 -22.10
C ALA A 498 27.03 14.67 -22.42
N ASN A 499 27.86 14.69 -21.38
CA ASN A 499 29.33 14.56 -21.54
C ASN A 499 29.72 13.23 -22.19
N GLN A 500 29.10 12.11 -21.79
CA GLN A 500 29.36 10.79 -22.41
C GLN A 500 29.07 10.77 -23.91
N ARG A 501 28.12 11.57 -24.36
CA ARG A 501 27.78 11.72 -25.79
C ARG A 501 28.64 12.77 -26.50
N GLY A 502 29.61 13.39 -25.84
CA GLY A 502 30.39 14.49 -26.37
C GLY A 502 29.60 15.79 -26.60
N ALA A 503 28.44 15.92 -25.92
CA ALA A 503 27.59 17.09 -25.98
C ALA A 503 27.88 18.07 -24.82
N LYS A 504 27.44 19.32 -24.97
CA LYS A 504 27.46 20.29 -23.88
C LYS A 504 26.50 19.84 -22.80
N LYS A 505 26.80 20.15 -21.50
CA LYS A 505 25.97 19.83 -20.35
C LYS A 505 24.54 20.40 -20.43
N LEU A 506 24.43 21.57 -21.07
CA LEU A 506 23.15 22.24 -21.34
C LEU A 506 23.04 22.55 -22.83
N ASP A 507 21.83 22.59 -23.36
CA ASP A 507 21.54 22.96 -24.73
C ASP A 507 21.79 24.44 -25.03
N GLY A 508 21.52 24.87 -26.27
CA GLY A 508 21.70 26.28 -26.70
C GLY A 508 20.83 27.30 -25.93
N ASN A 509 19.78 26.85 -25.24
CA ASN A 509 18.88 27.64 -24.45
C ASN A 509 19.18 27.55 -22.93
N GLY A 510 20.28 26.91 -22.54
CA GLY A 510 20.66 26.70 -21.15
C GLY A 510 19.83 25.66 -20.43
N LYS A 511 19.19 24.74 -21.17
CA LYS A 511 18.35 23.67 -20.61
C LYS A 511 19.08 22.33 -20.55
N LEU A 512 18.72 21.49 -19.57
CA LEU A 512 19.09 20.09 -19.51
C LEU A 512 18.45 19.36 -20.69
N VAL A 513 19.16 18.35 -21.21
CA VAL A 513 18.63 17.41 -22.17
C VAL A 513 18.42 16.08 -21.47
N LEU A 514 17.16 15.75 -21.17
CA LEU A 514 16.77 14.51 -20.51
C LEU A 514 16.73 13.38 -21.55
N TYR A 515 17.93 12.87 -21.95
CA TYR A 515 18.10 11.81 -22.93
C TYR A 515 19.36 10.96 -22.66
N PRO A 516 19.28 9.61 -22.83
CA PRO A 516 18.04 8.86 -22.98
C PRO A 516 17.21 8.90 -21.68
N GLY A 517 15.89 8.83 -21.84
CA GLY A 517 14.94 8.87 -20.76
C GLY A 517 13.79 7.89 -20.94
N SER A 518 12.83 7.94 -20.02
CA SER A 518 11.64 7.11 -20.05
C SER A 518 10.40 7.93 -19.71
N GLY A 519 9.29 7.68 -20.39
CA GLY A 519 7.96 8.12 -19.99
C GLY A 519 7.24 6.94 -19.36
N GLY A 520 7.50 6.70 -18.07
CA GLY A 520 7.10 5.51 -17.36
C GLY A 520 7.62 4.24 -18.04
N GLU A 521 6.96 3.11 -17.84
CA GLU A 521 7.27 1.88 -18.60
C GLU A 521 6.88 1.99 -20.09
N THR A 522 6.21 3.06 -20.51
CA THR A 522 5.55 3.11 -21.83
C THR A 522 6.44 3.67 -22.94
N PHE A 523 6.98 4.87 -22.77
CA PHE A 523 7.70 5.57 -23.84
C PHE A 523 9.21 5.50 -23.59
N LYS A 524 9.88 4.53 -24.21
CA LYS A 524 11.30 4.23 -23.97
C LYS A 524 12.23 4.90 -24.97
N GLY A 525 13.47 5.17 -24.52
CA GLY A 525 14.41 5.98 -25.30
C GLY A 525 13.87 7.40 -25.53
N ALA A 526 13.17 7.95 -24.54
CA ALA A 526 12.49 9.23 -24.65
C ALA A 526 13.48 10.40 -24.57
N TYR A 527 13.25 11.42 -25.40
CA TYR A 527 13.95 12.68 -25.40
C TYR A 527 13.08 13.75 -24.72
N ASN A 528 13.49 14.24 -23.55
CA ASN A 528 12.73 15.17 -22.73
C ASN A 528 11.33 14.65 -22.39
N SER A 529 11.29 13.53 -21.65
CA SER A 529 10.04 12.92 -21.18
C SER A 529 9.18 13.89 -20.37
N THR A 530 7.92 14.00 -20.74
CA THR A 530 6.93 14.88 -20.07
C THR A 530 6.69 14.48 -18.62
N SER A 531 6.64 13.17 -18.29
CA SER A 531 6.45 12.71 -16.90
C SER A 531 7.61 13.18 -16.02
N THR A 532 8.84 12.99 -16.48
CA THR A 532 10.06 13.39 -15.76
C THR A 532 10.17 14.91 -15.60
N ILE A 533 9.87 15.66 -16.66
CA ILE A 533 9.86 17.14 -16.59
C ILE A 533 8.84 17.64 -15.56
N ALA A 534 7.61 17.11 -15.61
CA ALA A 534 6.54 17.49 -14.71
C ALA A 534 6.90 17.16 -13.25
N ALA A 535 7.45 15.98 -13.01
CA ALA A 535 7.92 15.55 -11.70
C ALA A 535 8.98 16.51 -11.14
N LEU A 536 10.05 16.74 -11.90
CA LEU A 536 11.16 17.59 -11.48
C LEU A 536 10.70 19.03 -11.20
N ARG A 537 9.88 19.61 -12.08
CA ARG A 537 9.36 20.97 -11.88
C ARG A 537 8.50 21.08 -10.63
N SER A 538 7.56 20.11 -10.45
CA SER A 538 6.60 20.16 -9.35
C SER A 538 7.29 19.92 -7.99
N VAL A 539 8.15 18.90 -7.88
CA VAL A 539 8.86 18.60 -6.63
C VAL A 539 9.86 19.72 -6.27
N THR A 540 10.59 20.25 -7.26
CA THR A 540 11.54 21.36 -7.01
C THR A 540 10.82 22.61 -6.52
N GLN A 541 9.69 22.98 -7.15
CA GLN A 541 8.91 24.12 -6.71
C GLN A 541 8.32 23.92 -5.30
N ALA A 542 7.74 22.75 -5.04
CA ALA A 542 7.17 22.41 -3.73
C ALA A 542 8.24 22.44 -2.61
N LEU A 543 9.46 21.98 -2.91
CA LEU A 543 10.57 22.05 -1.97
C LEU A 543 11.02 23.50 -1.71
N ILE A 544 11.08 24.34 -2.74
CA ILE A 544 11.35 25.80 -2.57
C ILE A 544 10.28 26.44 -1.67
N ASP A 545 9.02 26.12 -1.89
CA ASP A 545 7.90 26.65 -1.11
C ASP A 545 7.97 26.20 0.35
N TYR A 546 8.33 24.94 0.60
CA TYR A 546 8.60 24.39 1.94
C TYR A 546 9.74 25.14 2.64
N GLU A 547 10.89 25.28 1.98
CA GLU A 547 12.08 25.96 2.54
C GLU A 547 11.77 27.42 2.89
N ASN A 548 11.10 28.16 2.00
CA ASN A 548 10.71 29.52 2.24
C ASN A 548 9.68 29.64 3.38
N GLY A 549 8.71 28.72 3.44
CA GLY A 549 7.62 28.72 4.43
C GLY A 549 8.09 28.39 5.84
N THR A 550 9.10 27.53 5.98
CA THR A 550 9.59 27.11 7.30
C THR A 550 10.67 28.01 7.88
N GLY A 551 11.28 28.89 7.07
CA GLY A 551 12.39 29.75 7.49
C GLY A 551 13.66 29.01 7.93
N ARG A 552 13.70 27.69 7.70
CA ARG A 552 14.85 26.81 8.03
C ARG A 552 15.84 26.69 6.86
N ASN A 553 15.71 27.57 5.87
CA ASN A 553 16.43 27.49 4.61
C ASN A 553 17.92 27.85 4.75
N ASN A 554 18.76 27.05 4.09
CA ASN A 554 20.05 27.50 3.63
C ASN A 554 19.85 28.21 2.29
N GLN A 555 20.18 29.51 2.20
CA GLN A 555 19.97 30.29 0.97
C GLN A 555 20.66 29.65 -0.25
N ALA A 556 21.84 29.05 -0.07
CA ALA A 556 22.55 28.35 -1.14
C ALA A 556 21.74 27.16 -1.71
N ASP A 557 21.01 26.43 -0.87
CA ASP A 557 20.16 25.33 -1.32
C ASP A 557 18.95 25.84 -2.13
N VAL A 558 18.33 26.92 -1.66
CA VAL A 558 17.21 27.55 -2.40
C VAL A 558 17.68 28.11 -3.76
N ASP A 559 18.85 28.72 -3.80
CA ASP A 559 19.43 29.26 -5.05
C ASP A 559 19.80 28.12 -6.02
N TYR A 560 20.30 26.99 -5.52
CA TYR A 560 20.52 25.79 -6.32
C TYR A 560 19.20 25.28 -6.92
N LEU A 561 18.13 25.16 -6.13
CA LEU A 561 16.82 24.70 -6.58
C LEU A 561 16.20 25.65 -7.63
N ARG A 562 16.31 26.96 -7.43
CA ARG A 562 15.91 27.96 -8.43
C ARG A 562 16.71 27.81 -9.73
N GLY A 563 18.03 27.61 -9.60
CA GLY A 563 18.89 27.32 -10.72
C GLY A 563 18.48 26.04 -11.46
N LEU A 564 18.10 25.00 -10.73
CA LEU A 564 17.59 23.76 -11.32
C LEU A 564 16.30 24.03 -12.13
N LEU A 565 15.31 24.74 -11.55
CA LEU A 565 14.08 25.10 -12.28
C LEU A 565 14.35 25.83 -13.60
N THR A 566 15.33 26.72 -13.63
CA THR A 566 15.67 27.44 -14.88
C THR A 566 16.30 26.52 -15.93
N ARG A 567 17.00 25.46 -15.51
CA ARG A 567 17.62 24.48 -16.41
C ARG A 567 16.68 23.39 -16.90
N LEU A 568 15.53 23.16 -16.23
CA LEU A 568 14.58 22.16 -16.68
C LEU A 568 13.94 22.53 -18.01
N PRO A 569 13.79 21.59 -18.96
CA PRO A 569 13.09 21.86 -20.22
C PRO A 569 11.59 22.09 -20.00
N ASP A 570 10.90 22.55 -21.03
CA ASP A 570 9.46 22.72 -21.02
C ASP A 570 8.74 21.48 -21.52
N ILE A 571 7.48 21.28 -21.10
CA ILE A 571 6.62 20.20 -21.58
C ILE A 571 6.29 20.47 -23.06
N THR A 572 6.38 19.42 -23.86
CA THR A 572 6.11 19.50 -25.30
C THR A 572 4.61 19.48 -25.57
N ILE A 573 4.11 20.51 -26.25
CA ILE A 573 2.74 20.60 -26.73
C ILE A 573 2.77 20.57 -28.27
N ARG A 574 1.97 19.70 -28.90
CA ARG A 574 1.79 19.66 -30.36
C ARG A 574 0.31 19.47 -30.67
N HIS A 575 -0.20 20.20 -31.67
CA HIS A 575 -1.61 20.15 -32.06
C HIS A 575 -2.61 20.37 -30.91
N GLY A 576 -2.23 21.20 -29.94
CA GLY A 576 -3.04 21.47 -28.75
C GLY A 576 -3.14 20.27 -27.79
N MET A 577 -2.21 19.32 -27.82
CA MET A 577 -2.14 18.15 -26.94
C MET A 577 -0.76 18.04 -26.31
N ILE A 578 -0.72 17.57 -25.08
CA ILE A 578 0.52 17.23 -24.37
C ILE A 578 1.12 15.98 -25.02
N GLN A 579 2.40 16.05 -25.35
CA GLN A 579 3.13 14.91 -25.91
C GLN A 579 3.84 14.13 -24.79
N PRO A 580 4.02 12.81 -24.91
CA PRO A 580 4.75 12.02 -23.91
C PRO A 580 6.24 12.40 -23.81
N ALA A 581 6.82 12.87 -24.89
CA ALA A 581 8.20 13.37 -25.01
C ALA A 581 8.34 14.18 -26.30
N ILE A 582 9.52 14.78 -26.55
CA ILE A 582 9.83 15.35 -27.88
C ILE A 582 9.86 14.24 -28.94
N LEU A 583 10.55 13.13 -28.64
CA LEU A 583 10.66 11.91 -29.42
C LEU A 583 10.82 10.72 -28.49
N TRP A 584 10.52 9.53 -28.97
CA TRP A 584 10.74 8.25 -28.28
C TRP A 584 11.03 7.14 -29.30
N GLU A 585 11.75 6.11 -28.84
CA GLU A 585 12.18 5.02 -29.75
C GLU A 585 11.11 3.93 -29.88
N ARG A 586 10.40 3.61 -28.76
CA ARG A 586 9.38 2.55 -28.76
C ARG A 586 8.30 2.79 -27.69
N VAL A 587 7.16 2.13 -27.89
CA VAL A 587 6.05 2.04 -26.94
C VAL A 587 6.07 0.63 -26.35
N GLN A 588 6.29 0.51 -25.04
CA GLN A 588 6.49 -0.77 -24.34
C GLN A 588 5.29 -1.20 -23.50
N ASN A 589 4.59 -0.26 -22.85
CA ASN A 589 3.43 -0.51 -22.00
C ASN A 589 2.19 0.25 -22.51
N THR A 590 1.13 0.28 -21.73
CA THR A 590 -0.17 0.89 -22.04
C THR A 590 -0.58 1.98 -21.04
N GLU A 591 0.37 2.75 -20.51
CA GLU A 591 0.14 3.87 -19.64
C GLU A 591 0.40 5.20 -20.36
N PRO A 592 -0.59 6.10 -20.48
CA PRO A 592 -0.44 7.37 -21.18
C PRO A 592 0.23 8.43 -20.30
N THR A 593 1.56 8.39 -20.15
CA THR A 593 2.32 9.28 -19.25
C THR A 593 2.30 10.76 -19.66
N GLN A 594 1.83 11.10 -20.85
CA GLN A 594 1.48 12.46 -21.24
C GLN A 594 0.34 13.07 -20.40
N LEU A 595 -0.39 12.26 -19.62
CA LEU A 595 -1.42 12.71 -18.68
C LEU A 595 -0.90 12.90 -17.24
N TYR A 596 0.37 12.58 -16.96
CA TYR A 596 0.97 12.80 -15.65
C TYR A 596 1.01 14.29 -15.23
N PRO A 597 1.15 15.27 -16.13
CA PRO A 597 0.97 16.67 -15.76
C PRO A 597 -0.41 17.02 -15.20
N VAL A 598 -1.45 16.17 -15.43
CA VAL A 598 -2.77 16.29 -14.81
C VAL A 598 -2.75 15.68 -13.41
N PHE A 599 -2.34 14.41 -13.28
CA PHE A 599 -2.13 13.70 -12.03
C PHE A 599 -0.93 12.76 -12.18
N PRO A 600 0.03 12.79 -11.25
CA PRO A 600 -0.04 13.42 -9.92
C PRO A 600 0.39 14.91 -9.86
N TRP A 601 0.96 15.47 -10.94
CA TRP A 601 1.70 16.73 -10.87
C TRP A 601 0.83 17.99 -10.87
N ARG A 602 -0.48 17.89 -11.13
CA ARG A 602 -1.48 18.98 -11.02
C ARG A 602 -1.10 20.28 -11.74
N MET A 603 -0.36 20.17 -12.83
CA MET A 603 -0.05 21.31 -13.70
C MET A 603 -1.26 21.73 -14.53
N TYR A 604 -2.13 20.77 -14.87
CA TYR A 604 -3.42 20.95 -15.54
C TYR A 604 -4.54 20.38 -14.68
N GLY A 605 -5.74 20.92 -14.81
CA GLY A 605 -6.91 20.43 -14.07
C GLY A 605 -7.95 21.51 -13.84
N VAL A 606 -8.99 21.19 -13.09
CA VAL A 606 -10.07 22.13 -12.74
C VAL A 606 -9.48 23.38 -12.07
N GLY A 607 -9.89 24.57 -12.56
CA GLY A 607 -9.40 25.87 -12.10
C GLY A 607 -8.05 26.29 -12.65
N ARG A 608 -7.40 25.50 -13.50
CA ARG A 608 -6.17 25.88 -14.22
C ARG A 608 -6.52 26.52 -15.58
N PRO A 609 -5.71 27.48 -16.06
CA PRO A 609 -6.02 28.22 -17.29
C PRO A 609 -6.05 27.32 -18.54
N ASP A 610 -5.11 26.42 -18.69
CA ASP A 610 -4.89 25.66 -19.92
C ASP A 610 -5.50 24.24 -19.87
N ILE A 611 -6.59 24.08 -19.13
CA ILE A 611 -7.25 22.75 -18.94
C ILE A 611 -7.64 22.10 -20.27
N ASP A 612 -8.00 22.89 -21.30
CA ASP A 612 -8.46 22.38 -22.58
C ASP A 612 -7.35 21.64 -23.35
N ILE A 613 -6.08 21.97 -23.14
CA ILE A 613 -4.94 21.22 -23.67
C ILE A 613 -4.94 19.79 -23.12
N ALA A 614 -5.12 19.65 -21.81
CA ALA A 614 -5.13 18.35 -21.16
C ALA A 614 -6.42 17.57 -21.46
N ARG A 615 -7.58 18.24 -21.54
CA ARG A 615 -8.83 17.62 -22.03
C ARG A 615 -8.71 17.08 -23.45
N ASN A 616 -8.11 17.88 -24.34
CA ASN A 616 -7.84 17.46 -25.70
C ASN A 616 -6.92 16.24 -25.76
N THR A 617 -5.87 16.23 -24.93
CA THR A 617 -4.97 15.07 -24.78
C THR A 617 -5.73 13.84 -24.32
N TYR A 618 -6.52 13.93 -23.25
CA TYR A 618 -7.29 12.82 -22.73
C TYR A 618 -8.31 12.27 -23.73
N LEU A 619 -9.03 13.15 -24.44
CA LEU A 619 -10.14 12.77 -25.32
C LEU A 619 -9.69 12.35 -26.73
N ASN A 620 -8.60 12.91 -27.26
CA ASN A 620 -8.27 12.82 -28.67
C ASN A 620 -6.86 12.27 -28.97
N ASP A 621 -5.94 12.19 -27.99
CA ASP A 621 -4.66 11.53 -28.23
C ASP A 621 -4.88 10.04 -28.47
N SER A 622 -4.39 9.54 -29.59
CA SER A 622 -4.66 8.17 -30.06
C SER A 622 -4.19 7.08 -29.08
N LEU A 623 -3.05 7.31 -28.40
CA LEU A 623 -2.52 6.36 -27.41
C LEU A 623 -3.26 6.49 -26.07
N ALA A 624 -3.60 7.69 -25.62
CA ALA A 624 -4.39 7.89 -24.42
C ALA A 624 -5.77 7.21 -24.55
N VAL A 625 -6.44 7.36 -25.68
CA VAL A 625 -7.73 6.70 -25.97
C VAL A 625 -7.56 5.18 -26.05
N LYS A 626 -6.53 4.69 -26.77
CA LYS A 626 -6.26 3.26 -26.93
C LYS A 626 -5.98 2.55 -25.60
N PHE A 627 -5.27 3.21 -24.69
CA PHE A 627 -4.81 2.63 -23.43
C PHE A 627 -5.83 2.75 -22.29
N ARG A 628 -6.93 3.46 -22.50
CA ARG A 628 -7.95 3.73 -21.48
C ARG A 628 -8.55 2.47 -20.90
N SER A 629 -8.52 2.34 -19.58
CA SER A 629 -9.07 1.19 -18.85
C SER A 629 -9.32 1.52 -17.39
N HIS A 630 -10.11 0.67 -16.73
CA HIS A 630 -10.37 0.72 -15.29
C HIS A 630 -9.61 -0.37 -14.52
N VAL A 631 -8.93 -1.31 -15.20
CA VAL A 631 -8.36 -2.51 -14.60
C VAL A 631 -7.07 -2.20 -13.84
N GLY A 632 -6.87 -2.84 -12.68
CA GLY A 632 -5.62 -2.80 -11.92
C GLY A 632 -5.15 -1.37 -11.61
N TRP A 633 -3.89 -1.09 -11.90
CA TRP A 633 -3.22 0.20 -11.65
C TRP A 633 -3.63 1.34 -12.59
N LYS A 634 -4.54 1.12 -13.54
CA LYS A 634 -4.98 2.18 -14.48
C LYS A 634 -5.57 3.39 -13.77
N GLN A 635 -5.17 4.58 -14.22
CA GLN A 635 -5.45 5.88 -13.60
C GLN A 635 -6.49 6.71 -14.35
N ASP A 636 -7.13 6.16 -15.38
CA ASP A 636 -8.00 6.92 -16.29
C ASP A 636 -9.14 7.65 -15.59
N VAL A 637 -9.71 7.04 -14.54
CA VAL A 637 -10.73 7.71 -13.72
C VAL A 637 -10.18 8.93 -12.99
N ILE A 638 -8.91 8.87 -12.57
CA ILE A 638 -8.26 9.99 -11.84
C ILE A 638 -8.10 11.19 -12.79
N TRP A 639 -7.59 10.94 -13.99
CA TRP A 639 -7.42 12.00 -14.99
C TRP A 639 -8.77 12.58 -15.44
N ALA A 640 -9.78 11.73 -15.70
CA ALA A 640 -11.12 12.19 -16.03
C ALA A 640 -11.69 13.11 -14.92
N ALA A 641 -11.57 12.71 -13.67
CA ALA A 641 -12.02 13.49 -12.52
C ALA A 641 -11.27 14.82 -12.39
N CYS A 642 -9.92 14.79 -12.47
CA CYS A 642 -9.09 16.00 -12.41
C CYS A 642 -9.39 17.00 -13.52
N LEU A 643 -9.86 16.54 -14.68
CA LEU A 643 -10.24 17.35 -15.84
C LEU A 643 -11.71 17.80 -15.80
N GLY A 644 -12.50 17.39 -14.81
CA GLY A 644 -13.92 17.72 -14.70
C GLY A 644 -14.78 17.03 -15.76
N LEU A 645 -14.36 15.87 -16.25
CA LEU A 645 -15.09 15.05 -17.25
C LEU A 645 -16.00 14.08 -16.50
N THR A 646 -17.15 14.57 -16.04
CA THR A 646 -18.05 13.86 -15.13
C THR A 646 -18.54 12.54 -15.70
N ASP A 647 -19.01 12.52 -16.95
CA ASP A 647 -19.58 11.30 -17.57
C ASP A 647 -18.51 10.21 -17.75
N GLU A 648 -17.29 10.59 -18.15
CA GLU A 648 -16.15 9.67 -18.25
C GLU A 648 -15.74 9.12 -16.88
N ALA A 649 -15.67 10.01 -15.89
CA ALA A 649 -15.33 9.61 -14.52
C ALA A 649 -16.38 8.67 -13.93
N GLU A 650 -17.68 8.92 -14.15
CA GLU A 650 -18.78 8.05 -13.77
C GLU A 650 -18.66 6.66 -14.42
N ALA A 651 -18.49 6.62 -15.73
CA ALA A 651 -18.40 5.36 -16.47
C ALA A 651 -17.23 4.48 -16.03
N LEU A 652 -16.09 5.10 -15.69
CA LEU A 652 -14.89 4.40 -15.22
C LEU A 652 -14.99 3.98 -13.77
N ILE A 653 -15.46 4.86 -12.86
CA ILE A 653 -15.50 4.57 -11.42
C ILE A 653 -16.52 3.48 -11.09
N THR A 654 -17.65 3.45 -11.79
CA THR A 654 -18.67 2.41 -11.63
C THR A 654 -18.10 1.01 -11.87
N LYS A 655 -17.21 0.87 -12.86
CA LYS A 655 -16.54 -0.41 -13.14
C LYS A 655 -15.39 -0.67 -12.16
N LYS A 656 -14.61 0.37 -11.84
CA LYS A 656 -13.42 0.23 -11.01
C LYS A 656 -13.73 -0.09 -9.55
N MET A 657 -14.78 0.50 -9.01
CA MET A 657 -15.20 0.29 -7.61
C MET A 657 -16.38 -0.68 -7.48
N ALA A 658 -16.73 -1.40 -8.55
CA ALA A 658 -17.63 -2.55 -8.46
C ALA A 658 -17.09 -3.61 -7.48
N ASP A 659 -17.93 -4.53 -7.04
CA ASP A 659 -17.50 -5.67 -6.23
C ASP A 659 -16.43 -6.48 -6.97
N GLY A 660 -15.38 -6.85 -6.23
CA GLY A 660 -14.36 -7.77 -6.70
C GLY A 660 -14.92 -9.18 -6.94
N PRO A 661 -14.13 -10.07 -7.55
CA PRO A 661 -14.59 -11.43 -7.87
C PRO A 661 -14.69 -12.34 -6.65
N TYR A 662 -14.28 -11.90 -5.48
CA TYR A 662 -14.28 -12.66 -4.24
C TYR A 662 -15.41 -12.20 -3.32
N ARG A 663 -15.70 -13.01 -2.30
CA ARG A 663 -16.78 -12.73 -1.35
C ARG A 663 -16.59 -11.40 -0.59
N PHE A 664 -15.36 -11.04 -0.24
CA PHE A 664 -15.08 -9.72 0.31
C PHE A 664 -14.95 -8.73 -0.86
N PRO A 665 -15.84 -7.72 -0.97
CA PRO A 665 -15.97 -6.92 -2.20
C PRO A 665 -14.71 -6.15 -2.59
N ALA A 666 -13.90 -5.75 -1.61
CA ALA A 666 -12.64 -5.02 -1.85
C ALA A 666 -11.44 -5.96 -2.14
N PHE A 667 -11.66 -7.25 -2.33
CA PHE A 667 -10.66 -8.17 -2.85
C PHE A 667 -10.71 -8.18 -4.38
N TRP A 668 -10.20 -7.10 -4.98
CA TRP A 668 -10.07 -7.02 -6.44
C TRP A 668 -8.89 -7.84 -6.94
N GLY A 669 -8.88 -8.10 -8.21
CA GLY A 669 -7.79 -8.76 -8.91
C GLY A 669 -8.16 -10.13 -9.50
N PRO A 670 -7.13 -10.83 -10.04
CA PRO A 670 -5.70 -10.52 -9.95
C PRO A 670 -5.25 -9.30 -10.78
N GLY A 671 -6.07 -8.75 -11.68
CA GLY A 671 -5.71 -7.62 -12.52
C GLY A 671 -4.44 -7.89 -13.33
N PHE A 672 -3.45 -7.00 -13.23
CA PHE A 672 -2.11 -7.19 -13.79
C PHE A 672 -1.11 -7.74 -12.77
N ASP A 673 -1.47 -7.79 -11.49
CA ASP A 673 -0.54 -8.07 -10.40
C ASP A 673 -0.94 -9.31 -9.59
N TRP A 674 -1.72 -9.15 -8.52
CA TRP A 674 -2.15 -10.22 -7.64
C TRP A 674 -3.41 -9.84 -6.86
N SER A 675 -4.01 -10.81 -6.13
CA SER A 675 -5.21 -10.56 -5.31
C SER A 675 -4.88 -10.65 -3.81
N PRO A 676 -5.44 -9.75 -2.97
CA PRO A 676 -6.18 -8.53 -3.33
C PRO A 676 -5.29 -7.46 -3.98
N ASP A 677 -5.77 -6.83 -5.05
CA ASP A 677 -5.02 -5.82 -5.78
C ASP A 677 -5.17 -4.43 -5.11
N HIS A 678 -4.16 -4.01 -4.34
CA HIS A 678 -4.20 -2.75 -3.59
C HIS A 678 -4.02 -1.51 -4.47
N ASN A 679 -3.31 -1.63 -5.59
CA ASN A 679 -3.20 -0.50 -6.52
C ASN A 679 -4.51 -0.27 -7.29
N TRP A 680 -5.33 -1.31 -7.51
CA TRP A 680 -6.69 -1.18 -8.04
C TRP A 680 -7.56 -0.36 -7.09
N GLY A 681 -7.65 -0.78 -5.82
CA GLY A 681 -8.39 -0.06 -4.79
C GLY A 681 -7.89 1.37 -4.58
N GLY A 682 -6.57 1.55 -4.56
CA GLY A 682 -5.93 2.85 -4.38
C GLY A 682 -6.26 3.83 -5.49
N SER A 683 -6.12 3.43 -6.76
CA SER A 683 -6.49 4.29 -7.89
C SER A 683 -7.98 4.60 -7.95
N GLY A 684 -8.84 3.65 -7.52
CA GLY A 684 -10.27 3.89 -7.36
C GLY A 684 -10.58 4.93 -6.27
N MET A 685 -9.94 4.81 -5.11
CA MET A 685 -10.07 5.81 -4.02
C MET A 685 -9.64 7.21 -4.46
N ILE A 686 -8.50 7.33 -5.15
CA ILE A 686 -8.04 8.62 -5.67
C ILE A 686 -9.08 9.20 -6.62
N GLY A 687 -9.59 8.38 -7.56
CA GLY A 687 -10.63 8.79 -8.50
C GLY A 687 -11.86 9.37 -7.80
N MET A 688 -12.41 8.66 -6.81
CA MET A 688 -13.57 9.14 -6.02
C MET A 688 -13.26 10.43 -5.28
N GLN A 689 -12.06 10.55 -4.68
CA GLN A 689 -11.63 11.75 -3.99
C GLN A 689 -11.52 12.95 -4.95
N GLU A 690 -10.99 12.76 -6.16
CA GLU A 690 -10.88 13.81 -7.17
C GLU A 690 -12.24 14.19 -7.77
N MET A 691 -13.20 13.27 -7.84
CA MET A 691 -14.58 13.59 -8.23
C MET A 691 -15.28 14.48 -7.21
N LEU A 692 -14.91 14.38 -5.93
CA LEU A 692 -15.58 15.08 -4.82
C LEU A 692 -14.89 16.38 -4.42
N LEU A 693 -13.55 16.43 -4.42
CA LEU A 693 -12.78 17.55 -3.88
C LEU A 693 -11.48 17.74 -4.63
N GLN A 694 -11.27 18.95 -5.17
CA GLN A 694 -9.99 19.35 -5.79
C GLN A 694 -9.55 20.72 -5.27
N GLU A 695 -8.25 21.01 -5.36
CA GLU A 695 -7.67 22.31 -5.03
C GLU A 695 -6.84 22.86 -6.19
N THR A 696 -6.96 24.15 -6.43
CA THR A 696 -6.10 24.91 -7.35
C THR A 696 -5.78 26.27 -6.74
N GLY A 697 -4.52 26.51 -6.43
CA GLY A 697 -4.10 27.69 -5.67
C GLY A 697 -4.72 27.69 -4.26
N SER A 698 -5.50 28.73 -3.95
CA SER A 698 -6.27 28.80 -2.70
C SER A 698 -7.68 28.22 -2.83
N LYS A 699 -8.19 28.01 -4.04
CA LYS A 699 -9.58 27.60 -4.28
C LYS A 699 -9.81 26.13 -4.01
N ILE A 700 -10.98 25.81 -3.46
CA ILE A 700 -11.46 24.48 -3.11
C ILE A 700 -12.69 24.18 -3.94
N TYR A 701 -12.54 23.32 -4.93
CA TYR A 701 -13.63 22.91 -5.83
C TYR A 701 -14.33 21.70 -5.23
N ILE A 702 -15.63 21.83 -4.98
CA ILE A 702 -16.48 20.79 -4.42
C ILE A 702 -17.34 20.19 -5.53
N PHE A 703 -17.38 18.86 -5.61
CA PHE A 703 -18.07 18.09 -6.66
C PHE A 703 -17.65 18.41 -8.10
N PRO A 704 -16.35 18.64 -8.39
CA PRO A 704 -15.90 19.08 -9.70
C PRO A 704 -16.17 18.06 -10.84
N ALA A 705 -16.36 16.79 -10.48
CA ALA A 705 -16.65 15.70 -11.43
C ALA A 705 -17.59 14.62 -10.83
N TRP A 706 -18.41 14.97 -9.83
CA TRP A 706 -19.39 14.06 -9.25
C TRP A 706 -20.72 14.14 -9.99
N PRO A 707 -21.34 12.98 -10.39
CA PRO A 707 -22.61 12.97 -11.08
C PRO A 707 -23.74 13.55 -10.21
N ARG A 708 -24.47 14.53 -10.69
CA ARG A 708 -25.55 15.18 -9.92
C ARG A 708 -26.70 14.24 -9.51
N LYS A 709 -26.87 13.11 -10.21
CA LYS A 709 -27.86 12.09 -9.88
C LYS A 709 -27.47 11.20 -8.70
N TRP A 710 -26.24 11.28 -8.21
CA TRP A 710 -25.77 10.48 -7.09
C TRP A 710 -25.75 11.32 -5.80
N ASP A 711 -26.60 10.95 -4.87
CA ASP A 711 -26.57 11.53 -3.53
C ASP A 711 -25.29 11.09 -2.81
N VAL A 712 -24.63 12.04 -2.16
CA VAL A 712 -23.39 11.77 -1.42
C VAL A 712 -23.19 12.75 -0.30
N ARG A 713 -22.65 12.26 0.80
CA ARG A 713 -22.08 13.05 1.88
C ARG A 713 -20.63 12.63 2.08
N PHE A 714 -19.74 13.59 2.16
CA PHE A 714 -18.32 13.30 2.40
C PHE A 714 -17.69 14.24 3.43
N LYS A 715 -16.61 13.76 4.02
CA LYS A 715 -15.62 14.52 4.77
C LYS A 715 -14.24 14.16 4.24
N LEU A 716 -13.50 15.13 3.74
CA LEU A 716 -12.14 14.98 3.22
C LEU A 716 -11.26 16.15 3.70
N CYS A 717 -9.94 15.94 3.63
CA CYS A 717 -8.94 16.96 3.91
C CYS A 717 -8.55 17.73 2.65
N ALA A 718 -8.26 18.99 2.84
CA ALA A 718 -7.61 19.88 1.90
C ALA A 718 -6.35 20.50 2.54
N SER A 719 -5.55 21.22 1.79
CA SER A 719 -4.32 21.82 2.29
C SER A 719 -4.54 22.84 3.42
N ARG A 720 -3.46 23.21 4.11
CA ARG A 720 -3.46 24.21 5.21
C ARG A 720 -4.34 23.82 6.39
N GLY A 721 -4.29 22.55 6.80
CA GLY A 721 -5.08 22.03 7.92
C GLY A 721 -6.58 22.06 7.70
N THR A 722 -7.04 22.07 6.45
CA THR A 722 -8.44 22.25 6.11
C THR A 722 -9.18 20.91 6.08
N THR A 723 -10.36 20.89 6.67
CA THR A 723 -11.34 19.79 6.53
C THR A 723 -12.58 20.32 5.82
N VAL A 724 -13.06 19.58 4.83
CA VAL A 724 -14.25 19.89 4.05
C VAL A 724 -15.29 18.79 4.27
N GLU A 725 -16.47 19.18 4.78
CA GLU A 725 -17.65 18.33 4.81
C GLU A 725 -18.67 18.91 3.81
N ALA A 726 -19.17 18.11 2.89
CA ALA A 726 -20.20 18.55 1.96
C ALA A 726 -21.19 17.45 1.65
N GLU A 727 -22.38 17.85 1.25
CA GLU A 727 -23.50 16.97 0.90
C GLU A 727 -24.19 17.44 -0.38
N MET A 728 -24.36 16.51 -1.29
CA MET A 728 -25.23 16.66 -2.48
C MET A 728 -26.42 15.73 -2.34
N LYS A 729 -27.61 16.29 -2.54
CA LYS A 729 -28.86 15.55 -2.50
C LYS A 729 -29.80 16.02 -3.61
N ASP A 730 -30.44 15.10 -4.30
CA ASP A 730 -31.35 15.38 -5.42
C ASP A 730 -30.74 16.36 -6.45
N GLY A 731 -29.44 16.23 -6.74
CA GLY A 731 -28.71 17.06 -7.70
C GLY A 731 -28.32 18.46 -7.19
N HIS A 732 -28.56 18.75 -5.93
CA HIS A 732 -28.28 20.06 -5.31
C HIS A 732 -27.29 19.92 -4.15
N VAL A 733 -26.38 20.89 -4.04
CA VAL A 733 -25.49 20.99 -2.86
C VAL A 733 -26.31 21.55 -1.69
N VAL A 734 -26.58 20.73 -0.69
CA VAL A 734 -27.44 21.08 0.46
C VAL A 734 -26.68 21.49 1.71
N ASN A 735 -25.42 21.08 1.82
CA ASN A 735 -24.55 21.45 2.95
C ASN A 735 -23.10 21.56 2.52
N VAL A 736 -22.39 22.59 3.04
CA VAL A 736 -20.94 22.74 2.93
C VAL A 736 -20.40 23.36 4.20
N LYS A 737 -19.50 22.63 4.86
CA LYS A 737 -18.81 23.09 6.06
C LYS A 737 -17.30 22.94 5.87
N VAL A 738 -16.57 24.04 6.08
CA VAL A 738 -15.11 24.09 5.98
C VAL A 738 -14.53 24.50 7.31
N ILE A 739 -13.50 23.82 7.75
CA ILE A 739 -12.73 24.10 8.95
C ILE A 739 -11.26 24.21 8.54
N PRO A 740 -10.58 25.33 8.82
CA PRO A 740 -11.04 26.51 9.53
C PRO A 740 -12.03 27.36 8.69
N GLN A 741 -12.91 28.12 9.37
CA GLN A 741 -14.05 28.78 8.72
C GLN A 741 -13.64 29.90 7.73
N GLU A 742 -12.50 30.54 7.92
CA GLU A 742 -11.95 31.52 6.99
C GLU A 742 -11.69 30.95 5.58
N ARG A 743 -11.54 29.62 5.44
CA ARG A 743 -11.40 28.95 4.16
C ARG A 743 -12.74 28.75 3.42
N GLN A 744 -13.87 29.02 4.06
CA GLN A 744 -15.19 28.93 3.42
C GLN A 744 -15.30 29.82 2.18
N GLN A 745 -14.63 31.00 2.17
CA GLN A 745 -14.57 31.91 1.03
C GLN A 745 -13.78 31.40 -0.18
N ASP A 746 -12.97 30.34 0.03
CA ASP A 746 -12.18 29.68 -1.03
C ASP A 746 -13.00 28.63 -1.80
N VAL A 747 -14.19 28.28 -1.31
CA VAL A 747 -15.05 27.25 -1.90
C VAL A 747 -15.62 27.70 -3.23
N VAL A 748 -15.54 26.81 -4.22
CA VAL A 748 -16.19 26.94 -5.52
C VAL A 748 -17.16 25.76 -5.67
N LEU A 749 -18.44 26.07 -5.88
CA LEU A 749 -19.51 25.08 -6.10
C LEU A 749 -19.70 24.84 -7.60
N PRO A 750 -20.25 23.64 -8.00
CA PRO A 750 -20.48 23.26 -9.40
C PRO A 750 -21.56 24.06 -10.10
#